data_8e7d9de3f0e8d5482ddec3e16efe086f
#
_entry.id   8e7d9de3f0e8d5482ddec3e16efe086f
#
_cell.length_a   1.000
_cell.length_b   1.000
_cell.length_c   1.000
_cell.angle_alpha   90.00
_cell.angle_beta   90.00
_cell.angle_gamma   90.00
#
_symmetry.space_group_name_H-M   'P 1'
#
loop_
_entity.id
_entity.type
_entity.pdbx_description
1 polymer ?
#
loop_
_entity_poly.entity_id
_entity_poly.type
_entity_poly.pdbx_seq_one_letter_code
_entity_poly.pdbx_strand_id
1 'polypeptide(L)'
;MTNTPTAVDDGPQNQDTSQLAPGVTIECRDEQWLVNNVSKTADGFRIRCRGVSDYVRDQTATFFTALDKIQVFDPADVTVKPDDSPHFRHSRLWLESTLRRTPVPLYQENLEVATQMLADPLDYQLSAVRTALSDDRIRPRVLLADAVGLGKTLEIGMILSELIRRGRGERILVVTPKHVMEQFQQELWTRFAVPLVRLDSQGIQKVRQKLPASKNPFSYFPRVIVSMDTLKSPKYRAQLQKSRWDAVVIDEIHNATNAGSQNNELARTLAPTTESLILASATPHNGREDSFKEILRLLDPLSVRKDGSIDMQAAKKLIIRRHRNSPEVASVVGQKWAQRKEPRNIPVEASPEENAVARELADTWVQNNLSSERLFPWTLVKAFLSSPAALQETIDNRRKNLEQQDNHHTELDNLNHVADLNAKVTEEHSNKFIALVNYLQEIGVKKGSERRAVIFSERVATLHWLKENLDKHLNLGKGAVKVMHGGLPDTEQLALIDEFKREDTPLRILITGDVASEGVNLHSQCHHLVHYDIPWSLIRIQQRNGRIDRYGQEHSPEITALLLDPQDADSIGELHVLTRLIEREYSANQLLGDAAPLMGKHNPKAEEDEIRRILTRERDFEEVVASPEDIVTGAHAKVQPSEPAAQDDDTDDIFALLLAAEEASAEASTRDELETDGTGVTGTADSIRRSLYAAENKYLEDALNEAFNDQAFAKTQAGGVEYVEHDNDIVELTPPKDLQRRFDYLPQDYVSYRKVAERLMLATSVPKGEQHLRAAREGDSQKSWPRAHFLGPLHPVTEWAADRALASMPQSEIPAVLGDVTEPTVLLMGTLTNSRGQVVSRVFLSAQELTFLRGEDGTKTAQSSSIADVHAWLREVGLQDRAINPGDFDTPEDITALIAAAVTAAEDTLEMTKTAAQEKANQRIDAWKQRRKDWEDHGNTQRSLLVRDTERLIQQESELLVSMTPQRSLVRPLVVILPRKRA
;
A
#
# COMPACT_ATOMS: atom_id res chain seq x y z
N MET A 1 -61.39 32.49 27.80
CA MET A 1 -60.10 32.31 27.01
C MET A 1 -59.39 31.16 27.66
N THR A 2 -59.58 29.96 27.13
CA THR A 2 -59.02 28.72 27.62
C THR A 2 -57.80 28.40 26.78
N ASN A 3 -56.59 28.50 27.38
CA ASN A 3 -55.36 28.04 26.77
C ASN A 3 -55.37 26.50 26.72
N THR A 4 -55.40 25.98 25.53
CA THR A 4 -55.08 24.57 25.21
C THR A 4 -53.55 24.47 25.23
N PRO A 5 -52.92 23.50 25.95
CA PRO A 5 -51.50 23.29 25.85
C PRO A 5 -51.22 22.63 24.49
N THR A 6 -50.35 23.28 23.73
CA THR A 6 -49.69 22.68 22.55
C THR A 6 -49.00 21.39 22.93
N ALA A 7 -49.31 20.34 22.20
CA ALA A 7 -48.61 19.04 22.32
C ALA A 7 -47.11 19.24 22.24
N VAL A 8 -46.40 18.78 23.25
CA VAL A 8 -44.95 18.63 23.24
C VAL A 8 -44.71 17.53 22.23
N ASP A 9 -44.00 17.86 21.16
CA ASP A 9 -43.49 16.94 20.15
C ASP A 9 -42.62 15.90 20.87
N ASP A 10 -43.12 14.63 20.92
CA ASP A 10 -42.34 13.52 21.46
C ASP A 10 -41.07 13.40 20.61
N GLY A 11 -39.94 13.70 21.20
CA GLY A 11 -38.64 13.66 20.56
C GLY A 11 -38.32 12.28 19.93
N PRO A 12 -37.25 12.16 19.13
CA PRO A 12 -36.98 11.10 18.15
C PRO A 12 -36.70 9.70 18.73
N GLN A 13 -37.41 9.27 19.77
CA GLN A 13 -37.05 8.05 20.54
C GLN A 13 -37.51 6.72 19.90
N ASN A 14 -38.17 6.70 18.73
CA ASN A 14 -38.64 5.43 18.15
C ASN A 14 -38.57 5.44 16.60
N GLN A 15 -37.44 5.85 16.05
CA GLN A 15 -37.24 5.76 14.59
C GLN A 15 -36.88 4.32 14.21
N ASP A 16 -37.54 3.80 13.17
CA ASP A 16 -37.15 2.52 12.59
C ASP A 16 -35.78 2.68 11.90
N THR A 17 -34.77 2.12 12.54
CA THR A 17 -33.37 2.15 12.06
C THR A 17 -32.99 0.84 11.38
N SER A 18 -33.92 -0.09 11.18
CA SER A 18 -33.65 -1.41 10.58
C SER A 18 -33.11 -1.31 9.15
N GLN A 19 -33.54 -0.32 8.42
CA GLN A 19 -33.22 -0.11 7.00
C GLN A 19 -32.00 0.81 6.78
N LEU A 20 -31.31 1.25 7.84
CA LEU A 20 -30.11 2.08 7.70
C LEU A 20 -28.89 1.26 7.34
N ALA A 21 -28.40 1.38 6.10
CA ALA A 21 -27.19 0.72 5.59
C ALA A 21 -26.44 1.61 4.61
N PRO A 22 -25.12 1.39 4.39
CA PRO A 22 -24.38 2.09 3.35
C PRO A 22 -25.00 1.86 1.96
N GLY A 23 -25.08 2.93 1.15
CA GLY A 23 -25.69 2.92 -0.19
C GLY A 23 -27.17 3.26 -0.18
N VAL A 24 -27.81 3.37 0.98
CA VAL A 24 -29.19 3.85 1.12
C VAL A 24 -29.20 5.37 1.11
N THR A 25 -30.19 5.96 0.47
CA THR A 25 -30.46 7.39 0.59
C THR A 25 -31.49 7.62 1.71
N ILE A 26 -31.30 8.63 2.50
CA ILE A 26 -32.20 9.02 3.60
C ILE A 26 -32.64 10.47 3.40
N GLU A 27 -33.77 10.83 3.96
CA GLU A 27 -34.15 12.22 4.14
C GLU A 27 -33.88 12.66 5.57
N CYS A 28 -33.17 13.77 5.70
CA CYS A 28 -32.88 14.40 6.98
C CYS A 28 -32.75 15.91 6.80
N ARG A 29 -33.48 16.68 7.63
CA ARG A 29 -33.51 18.14 7.56
C ARG A 29 -34.00 18.67 6.20
N ASP A 30 -35.05 18.05 5.64
CA ASP A 30 -35.67 18.38 4.37
C ASP A 30 -34.73 18.24 3.14
N GLU A 31 -33.63 17.48 3.30
CA GLU A 31 -32.63 17.23 2.25
C GLU A 31 -32.30 15.76 2.14
N GLN A 32 -31.93 15.33 0.94
CA GLN A 32 -31.55 13.94 0.66
C GLN A 32 -30.06 13.69 0.81
N TRP A 33 -29.73 12.55 1.45
CA TRP A 33 -28.36 12.18 1.80
C TRP A 33 -28.09 10.70 1.50
N LEU A 34 -27.03 10.43 0.76
CA LEU A 34 -26.52 9.08 0.57
C LEU A 34 -25.75 8.63 1.80
N VAL A 35 -26.13 7.51 2.38
CA VAL A 35 -25.45 6.92 3.54
C VAL A 35 -24.14 6.26 3.08
N ASN A 36 -23.03 6.74 3.59
CA ASN A 36 -21.70 6.17 3.34
C ASN A 36 -21.28 5.18 4.45
N ASN A 37 -21.62 5.50 5.70
CA ASN A 37 -21.24 4.68 6.85
C ASN A 37 -22.27 4.82 7.98
N VAL A 38 -22.56 3.71 8.66
CA VAL A 38 -23.38 3.67 9.86
C VAL A 38 -22.56 3.07 10.98
N SER A 39 -22.55 3.68 12.16
CA SER A 39 -21.83 3.18 13.32
C SER A 39 -22.64 3.33 14.60
N LYS A 40 -22.71 2.27 15.42
CA LYS A 40 -23.40 2.28 16.71
C LYS A 40 -22.70 3.23 17.68
N THR A 41 -23.49 3.99 18.46
CA THR A 41 -23.06 4.86 19.56
C THR A 41 -23.79 4.46 20.84
N ALA A 42 -23.47 5.11 21.96
CA ALA A 42 -24.18 4.87 23.22
C ALA A 42 -25.68 5.13 23.09
N ASP A 43 -26.08 6.16 22.34
CA ASP A 43 -27.44 6.70 22.27
C ASP A 43 -28.10 6.41 20.90
N GLY A 44 -27.68 5.38 20.17
CA GLY A 44 -28.25 5.04 18.86
C GLY A 44 -27.20 4.87 17.79
N PHE A 45 -27.41 5.46 16.60
CA PHE A 45 -26.49 5.34 15.46
C PHE A 45 -25.98 6.69 15.01
N ARG A 46 -24.70 6.71 14.65
CA ARG A 46 -24.07 7.80 13.93
C ARG A 46 -24.02 7.42 12.45
N ILE A 47 -24.57 8.27 11.60
CA ILE A 47 -24.70 8.07 10.17
C ILE A 47 -23.86 9.12 9.47
N ARG A 48 -22.89 8.70 8.69
CA ARG A 48 -22.14 9.59 7.82
C ARG A 48 -22.72 9.56 6.43
N CYS A 49 -23.01 10.72 5.91
CA CYS A 49 -23.72 10.90 4.65
C CYS A 49 -22.99 11.88 3.73
N ARG A 50 -23.31 11.76 2.45
CA ARG A 50 -23.01 12.76 1.42
C ARG A 50 -24.31 13.30 0.87
N GLY A 51 -24.40 14.61 0.72
CA GLY A 51 -25.58 15.28 0.17
C GLY A 51 -25.76 14.96 -1.32
N VAL A 52 -26.99 14.63 -1.70
CA VAL A 52 -27.37 14.33 -3.09
C VAL A 52 -28.32 15.35 -3.67
N SER A 53 -29.19 15.96 -2.88
CA SER A 53 -30.07 17.05 -3.32
C SER A 53 -29.28 18.36 -3.56
N ASP A 54 -29.89 19.29 -4.29
CA ASP A 54 -29.22 20.46 -4.87
C ASP A 54 -28.51 21.34 -3.84
N TYR A 55 -29.16 21.62 -2.70
CA TYR A 55 -28.62 22.51 -1.68
C TYR A 55 -27.45 21.92 -0.88
N VAL A 56 -27.40 20.61 -0.75
CA VAL A 56 -26.38 19.89 0.05
C VAL A 56 -25.41 19.09 -0.78
N ARG A 57 -25.51 19.21 -2.09
CA ARG A 57 -24.71 18.41 -3.04
C ARG A 57 -23.23 18.43 -2.71
N ASP A 58 -22.62 17.22 -2.64
CA ASP A 58 -21.22 16.98 -2.29
C ASP A 58 -20.77 17.47 -0.91
N GLN A 59 -21.69 17.93 -0.07
CA GLN A 59 -21.38 18.19 1.32
C GLN A 59 -21.40 16.86 2.10
N THR A 60 -20.51 16.74 3.07
CA THR A 60 -20.53 15.62 4.00
C THR A 60 -21.20 16.04 5.29
N ALA A 61 -22.12 15.23 5.78
CA ALA A 61 -22.79 15.43 7.05
C ALA A 61 -22.67 14.18 7.94
N THR A 62 -22.84 14.42 9.24
CA THR A 62 -22.95 13.34 10.22
C THR A 62 -24.23 13.58 11.03
N PHE A 63 -25.14 12.62 10.97
CA PHE A 63 -26.40 12.63 11.71
C PHE A 63 -26.37 11.60 12.82
N PHE A 64 -27.17 11.83 13.83
CA PHE A 64 -27.32 10.93 14.98
C PHE A 64 -28.81 10.61 15.15
N THR A 65 -29.16 9.33 15.16
CA THR A 65 -30.58 8.90 15.31
C THR A 65 -31.23 9.38 16.61
N ALA A 66 -30.43 9.69 17.64
CA ALA A 66 -30.90 10.26 18.89
C ALA A 66 -31.22 11.78 18.80
N LEU A 67 -30.72 12.48 17.78
CA LEU A 67 -30.79 13.94 17.66
C LEU A 67 -31.51 14.41 16.40
N ASP A 68 -31.39 13.64 15.32
CA ASP A 68 -31.90 13.99 14.01
C ASP A 68 -33.11 13.09 13.64
N LYS A 69 -34.15 13.68 13.06
CA LYS A 69 -35.24 12.94 12.46
C LYS A 69 -34.81 12.42 11.09
N ILE A 70 -34.69 11.11 10.97
CA ILE A 70 -34.21 10.43 9.77
C ILE A 70 -35.35 9.63 9.18
N GLN A 71 -35.69 9.89 7.93
CA GLN A 71 -36.69 9.11 7.21
C GLN A 71 -36.00 8.15 6.26
N VAL A 72 -36.38 6.90 6.33
CA VAL A 72 -36.00 5.84 5.39
C VAL A 72 -37.31 5.34 4.77
N PHE A 73 -37.36 5.18 3.48
CA PHE A 73 -38.58 4.75 2.78
C PHE A 73 -38.77 3.26 2.93
N ASP A 74 -40.07 2.83 3.06
CA ASP A 74 -40.42 1.41 3.06
C ASP A 74 -40.17 0.83 1.65
N PRO A 75 -39.39 -0.22 1.49
CA PRO A 75 -39.15 -0.87 0.20
C PRO A 75 -40.39 -1.34 -0.52
N ALA A 76 -41.46 -1.62 0.23
CA ALA A 76 -42.77 -2.07 -0.33
C ALA A 76 -43.59 -0.90 -0.90
N ASP A 77 -43.35 0.36 -0.45
CA ASP A 77 -44.14 1.54 -0.81
C ASP A 77 -43.55 2.36 -1.96
N VAL A 78 -42.71 1.74 -2.80
CA VAL A 78 -42.07 2.44 -3.92
C VAL A 78 -43.01 2.63 -5.11
N THR A 79 -42.89 3.77 -5.79
CA THR A 79 -43.61 4.09 -7.01
C THR A 79 -42.82 3.64 -8.23
N VAL A 80 -43.49 3.04 -9.21
CA VAL A 80 -42.83 2.59 -10.45
C VAL A 80 -43.01 3.65 -11.52
N LYS A 81 -41.87 4.05 -12.14
CA LYS A 81 -41.85 5.05 -13.22
C LYS A 81 -41.31 4.41 -14.50
N PRO A 82 -42.06 4.40 -15.61
CA PRO A 82 -41.57 3.96 -16.90
C PRO A 82 -40.37 4.80 -17.32
N ASP A 83 -39.30 4.15 -17.82
CA ASP A 83 -38.16 4.84 -18.39
C ASP A 83 -38.37 5.07 -19.89
N ASP A 84 -38.61 6.33 -20.26
CA ASP A 84 -38.76 6.79 -21.64
C ASP A 84 -37.47 7.26 -22.30
N SER A 85 -36.33 7.24 -21.57
CA SER A 85 -35.04 7.70 -22.04
C SER A 85 -34.46 6.79 -23.14
N PRO A 86 -33.67 7.34 -24.11
CA PRO A 86 -33.05 6.53 -25.15
C PRO A 86 -32.23 5.37 -24.56
N HIS A 87 -32.46 4.15 -25.04
CA HIS A 87 -31.75 2.93 -24.60
C HIS A 87 -31.84 2.63 -23.11
N PHE A 88 -32.89 3.11 -22.43
CA PHE A 88 -33.05 3.03 -20.98
C PHE A 88 -31.82 3.63 -20.24
N ARG A 89 -31.31 4.74 -20.74
CA ARG A 89 -30.12 5.42 -20.22
C ARG A 89 -30.28 5.75 -18.74
N HIS A 90 -31.43 6.31 -18.35
CA HIS A 90 -31.73 6.68 -16.97
C HIS A 90 -31.67 5.50 -16.02
N SER A 91 -32.36 4.41 -16.35
CA SER A 91 -32.37 3.15 -15.56
C SER A 91 -30.99 2.50 -15.50
N ARG A 92 -30.30 2.38 -16.64
CA ARG A 92 -28.95 1.78 -16.68
C ARG A 92 -27.97 2.55 -15.83
N LEU A 93 -27.99 3.89 -15.94
CA LEU A 93 -27.09 4.77 -15.21
C LEU A 93 -27.34 4.69 -13.70
N TRP A 94 -28.62 4.74 -13.29
CA TRP A 94 -29.01 4.63 -11.89
C TRP A 94 -28.66 3.26 -11.30
N LEU A 95 -28.93 2.16 -12.00
CA LEU A 95 -28.59 0.80 -11.58
C LEU A 95 -27.08 0.64 -11.44
N GLU A 96 -26.31 1.01 -12.47
CA GLU A 96 -24.86 0.92 -12.44
C GLU A 96 -24.28 1.73 -11.27
N SER A 97 -24.80 2.94 -11.05
CA SER A 97 -24.38 3.80 -9.94
C SER A 97 -24.73 3.20 -8.58
N THR A 98 -25.90 2.57 -8.44
CA THR A 98 -26.30 1.85 -7.23
C THR A 98 -25.34 0.70 -6.93
N LEU A 99 -25.00 -0.10 -7.95
CA LEU A 99 -24.06 -1.22 -7.83
C LEU A 99 -22.65 -0.74 -7.46
N ARG A 100 -22.18 0.37 -8.04
CA ARG A 100 -20.87 0.98 -7.75
C ARG A 100 -20.79 1.57 -6.35
N ARG A 101 -21.86 2.20 -5.86
CA ARG A 101 -21.87 2.85 -4.54
C ARG A 101 -22.23 1.94 -3.39
N THR A 102 -22.81 0.79 -3.64
CA THR A 102 -23.06 -0.22 -2.60
C THR A 102 -21.80 -1.03 -2.35
N PRO A 103 -21.25 -1.02 -1.12
CA PRO A 103 -20.05 -1.79 -0.79
C PRO A 103 -20.26 -3.28 -1.01
N VAL A 104 -19.19 -3.97 -1.40
CA VAL A 104 -19.19 -5.44 -1.43
C VAL A 104 -18.78 -6.00 -0.07
N PRO A 105 -19.14 -7.27 0.25
CA PRO A 105 -18.74 -7.92 1.50
C PRO A 105 -17.22 -7.98 1.68
N LEU A 106 -16.73 -7.86 2.93
CA LEU A 106 -15.30 -7.88 3.22
C LEU A 106 -14.63 -9.19 2.75
N TYR A 107 -15.28 -10.32 2.97
CA TYR A 107 -14.76 -11.65 2.67
C TYR A 107 -15.26 -12.21 1.35
N GLN A 108 -15.55 -11.36 0.38
CA GLN A 108 -15.86 -11.81 -0.98
C GLN A 108 -14.57 -12.35 -1.62
N GLU A 109 -14.60 -13.57 -2.13
CA GLU A 109 -13.44 -14.26 -2.72
C GLU A 109 -12.89 -13.53 -3.95
N ASN A 110 -13.81 -13.09 -4.83
CA ASN A 110 -13.43 -12.36 -6.03
C ASN A 110 -12.90 -10.96 -5.74
N LEU A 111 -11.80 -10.60 -6.40
CA LEU A 111 -11.28 -9.24 -6.41
C LEU A 111 -12.10 -8.38 -7.37
N GLU A 112 -12.53 -7.22 -6.91
CA GLU A 112 -13.45 -6.34 -7.64
C GLU A 112 -12.75 -5.29 -8.49
N VAL A 113 -11.69 -4.68 -7.96
CA VAL A 113 -11.02 -3.55 -8.60
C VAL A 113 -9.52 -3.71 -8.78
N ALA A 114 -8.87 -4.60 -8.05
CA ALA A 114 -7.41 -4.78 -8.10
C ALA A 114 -6.90 -5.12 -9.51
N THR A 115 -7.68 -5.85 -10.31
CA THR A 115 -7.36 -6.23 -11.68
C THR A 115 -7.68 -5.16 -12.73
N GLN A 116 -8.31 -4.05 -12.34
CA GLN A 116 -8.74 -2.97 -13.23
C GLN A 116 -7.88 -1.70 -13.07
N MET A 117 -6.73 -1.81 -12.42
CA MET A 117 -5.82 -0.69 -12.13
C MET A 117 -4.63 -0.67 -13.10
N LEU A 118 -3.85 0.41 -13.09
CA LEU A 118 -2.62 0.51 -13.89
C LEU A 118 -1.45 -0.24 -13.22
N ALA A 119 -1.63 -1.53 -13.00
CA ALA A 119 -0.60 -2.43 -12.53
C ALA A 119 -0.75 -3.77 -13.24
N ASP A 120 0.36 -4.39 -13.60
CA ASP A 120 0.34 -5.74 -14.16
C ASP A 120 -0.35 -6.66 -13.13
N PRO A 121 -1.39 -7.41 -13.50
CA PRO A 121 -2.06 -8.33 -12.60
C PRO A 121 -1.23 -9.60 -12.42
N LEU A 122 -0.15 -9.52 -11.66
CA LEU A 122 0.73 -10.65 -11.39
C LEU A 122 0.05 -11.59 -10.37
N ASP A 123 -0.06 -12.86 -10.70
CA ASP A 123 -0.83 -13.85 -9.92
C ASP A 123 -0.35 -13.92 -8.47
N TYR A 124 0.96 -13.88 -8.22
CA TYR A 124 1.50 -13.85 -6.87
C TYR A 124 1.08 -12.60 -6.06
N GLN A 125 0.96 -11.42 -6.71
CA GLN A 125 0.48 -10.20 -6.04
C GLN A 125 -1.02 -10.28 -5.75
N LEU A 126 -1.81 -10.80 -6.69
CA LEU A 126 -3.23 -11.01 -6.50
C LEU A 126 -3.50 -12.05 -5.39
N SER A 127 -2.70 -13.11 -5.31
CA SER A 127 -2.75 -14.09 -4.22
C SER A 127 -2.46 -13.44 -2.86
N ALA A 128 -1.50 -12.49 -2.77
CA ALA A 128 -1.27 -11.71 -1.55
C ALA A 128 -2.51 -10.92 -1.14
N VAL A 129 -3.20 -10.30 -2.11
CA VAL A 129 -4.43 -9.54 -1.84
C VAL A 129 -5.54 -10.45 -1.32
N ARG A 130 -5.76 -11.62 -1.97
CA ARG A 130 -6.76 -12.62 -1.50
C ARG A 130 -6.41 -13.11 -0.10
N THR A 131 -5.15 -13.46 0.13
CA THR A 131 -4.65 -13.87 1.45
C THR A 131 -4.88 -12.79 2.52
N ALA A 132 -4.61 -11.53 2.24
CA ALA A 132 -4.83 -10.43 3.18
C ALA A 132 -6.32 -10.22 3.51
N LEU A 133 -7.22 -10.51 2.57
CA LEU A 133 -8.68 -10.34 2.68
C LEU A 133 -9.44 -11.65 2.94
N SER A 134 -8.73 -12.75 3.19
CA SER A 134 -9.30 -14.08 3.44
C SER A 134 -10.21 -14.09 4.66
N ASP A 135 -11.23 -14.93 4.63
CA ASP A 135 -12.18 -15.14 5.72
C ASP A 135 -11.62 -15.97 6.89
N ASP A 136 -10.44 -16.56 6.72
CA ASP A 136 -9.65 -17.18 7.80
C ASP A 136 -9.19 -16.17 8.87
N ARG A 137 -9.26 -14.88 8.56
CA ARG A 137 -8.81 -13.79 9.41
C ARG A 137 -10.01 -13.10 10.04
N ILE A 138 -9.85 -12.70 11.29
CA ILE A 138 -10.88 -11.90 11.97
C ILE A 138 -11.03 -10.53 11.29
N ARG A 139 -9.91 -9.98 10.82
CA ARG A 139 -9.81 -8.69 10.15
C ARG A 139 -8.54 -8.66 9.29
N PRO A 140 -8.49 -7.81 8.25
CA PRO A 140 -7.32 -7.71 7.39
C PRO A 140 -6.09 -7.19 8.15
N ARG A 141 -5.26 -8.09 8.66
CA ARG A 141 -3.98 -7.76 9.30
C ARG A 141 -2.90 -8.65 8.75
N VAL A 142 -1.87 -8.04 8.18
CA VAL A 142 -0.84 -8.77 7.43
C VAL A 142 0.51 -8.09 7.50
N LEU A 143 1.57 -8.89 7.54
CA LEU A 143 2.94 -8.50 7.28
C LEU A 143 3.30 -8.90 5.85
N LEU A 144 3.57 -7.92 5.00
CA LEU A 144 4.16 -8.12 3.67
C LEU A 144 5.68 -8.15 3.83
N ALA A 145 6.24 -9.35 3.87
CA ALA A 145 7.66 -9.63 4.12
C ALA A 145 8.41 -10.05 2.85
N ASP A 146 7.87 -9.74 1.69
CA ASP A 146 8.46 -10.05 0.39
C ASP A 146 9.83 -9.43 0.21
N ALA A 147 10.72 -10.13 -0.50
CA ALA A 147 12.04 -9.64 -0.84
C ALA A 147 11.99 -8.30 -1.60
N VAL A 148 13.12 -7.59 -1.63
CA VAL A 148 13.23 -6.31 -2.35
C VAL A 148 12.96 -6.53 -3.85
N GLY A 149 12.16 -5.63 -4.45
CA GLY A 149 11.90 -5.66 -5.90
C GLY A 149 10.60 -6.36 -6.33
N LEU A 150 9.90 -7.09 -5.47
CA LEU A 150 8.65 -7.81 -5.78
C LEU A 150 7.40 -6.93 -5.85
N GLY A 151 7.48 -5.65 -5.44
CA GLY A 151 6.39 -4.71 -5.61
C GLY A 151 5.45 -4.57 -4.42
N LYS A 152 5.93 -4.68 -3.17
CA LYS A 152 5.13 -4.46 -1.95
C LYS A 152 4.22 -3.22 -2.01
N THR A 153 4.69 -2.11 -2.59
CA THR A 153 3.87 -0.90 -2.76
C THR A 153 2.65 -1.13 -3.65
N LEU A 154 2.79 -1.97 -4.69
CA LEU A 154 1.68 -2.34 -5.58
C LEU A 154 0.67 -3.23 -4.85
N GLU A 155 1.14 -4.21 -4.09
CA GLU A 155 0.28 -5.05 -3.25
C GLU A 155 -0.50 -4.23 -2.24
N ILE A 156 0.15 -3.28 -1.56
CA ILE A 156 -0.51 -2.32 -0.67
C ILE A 156 -1.58 -1.53 -1.43
N GLY A 157 -1.27 -1.05 -2.64
CA GLY A 157 -2.21 -0.32 -3.49
C GLY A 157 -3.43 -1.17 -3.85
N MET A 158 -3.23 -2.43 -4.24
CA MET A 158 -4.30 -3.38 -4.54
C MET A 158 -5.17 -3.67 -3.31
N ILE A 159 -4.56 -3.97 -2.15
CA ILE A 159 -5.29 -4.22 -0.89
C ILE A 159 -6.12 -2.99 -0.50
N LEU A 160 -5.54 -1.78 -0.55
CA LEU A 160 -6.26 -0.55 -0.22
C LEU A 160 -7.42 -0.29 -1.19
N SER A 161 -7.24 -0.56 -2.48
CA SER A 161 -8.29 -0.43 -3.50
C SER A 161 -9.47 -1.35 -3.22
N GLU A 162 -9.20 -2.60 -2.90
CA GLU A 162 -10.21 -3.58 -2.50
C GLU A 162 -10.91 -3.18 -1.19
N LEU A 163 -10.17 -2.70 -0.19
CA LEU A 163 -10.76 -2.21 1.06
C LEU A 163 -11.69 -1.01 0.82
N ILE A 164 -11.32 -0.09 -0.07
CA ILE A 164 -12.19 1.04 -0.47
C ILE A 164 -13.48 0.51 -1.09
N ARG A 165 -13.40 -0.43 -2.03
CA ARG A 165 -14.57 -1.03 -2.68
C ARG A 165 -15.47 -1.79 -1.70
N ARG A 166 -14.89 -2.35 -0.65
CA ARG A 166 -15.57 -3.07 0.44
C ARG A 166 -16.08 -2.14 1.57
N GLY A 167 -16.02 -0.82 1.37
CA GLY A 167 -16.47 0.17 2.36
C GLY A 167 -15.60 0.23 3.63
N ARG A 168 -14.35 -0.26 3.53
CA ARG A 168 -13.35 -0.31 4.62
C ARG A 168 -12.13 0.58 4.35
N GLY A 169 -12.27 1.57 3.48
CA GLY A 169 -11.19 2.47 3.07
C GLY A 169 -11.60 3.94 2.99
N GLU A 170 -12.57 4.36 3.79
CA GLU A 170 -12.93 5.79 3.90
C GLU A 170 -11.80 6.56 4.59
N ARG A 171 -11.29 6.01 5.70
CA ARG A 171 -10.23 6.62 6.48
C ARG A 171 -8.95 5.79 6.43
N ILE A 172 -7.95 6.29 5.69
CA ILE A 172 -6.67 5.61 5.49
C ILE A 172 -5.53 6.47 6.03
N LEU A 173 -4.63 5.86 6.79
CA LEU A 173 -3.36 6.44 7.20
C LEU A 173 -2.21 5.59 6.66
N VAL A 174 -1.31 6.22 5.89
CA VAL A 174 -0.06 5.62 5.44
C VAL A 174 1.09 6.27 6.20
N VAL A 175 1.90 5.45 6.86
CA VAL A 175 3.10 5.87 7.60
C VAL A 175 4.31 5.27 6.90
N THR A 176 5.21 6.13 6.41
CA THR A 176 6.40 5.70 5.66
C THR A 176 7.65 6.43 6.17
N PRO A 177 8.86 5.98 5.81
CA PRO A 177 10.06 6.83 5.90
C PRO A 177 9.87 8.09 5.05
N LYS A 178 10.49 9.19 5.51
CA LYS A 178 10.28 10.51 4.91
C LYS A 178 10.65 10.56 3.42
N HIS A 179 11.75 9.92 3.05
CA HIS A 179 12.31 9.94 1.69
C HIS A 179 11.51 9.16 0.65
N VAL A 180 10.65 8.20 1.05
CA VAL A 180 9.79 7.43 0.11
C VAL A 180 8.35 7.95 0.03
N MET A 181 7.98 8.92 0.87
CA MET A 181 6.60 9.37 1.05
C MET A 181 5.99 9.92 -0.24
N GLU A 182 6.72 10.71 -1.01
CA GLU A 182 6.23 11.29 -2.26
C GLU A 182 6.08 10.23 -3.35
N GLN A 183 7.05 9.33 -3.49
CA GLN A 183 6.96 8.23 -4.44
C GLN A 183 5.77 7.32 -4.10
N PHE A 184 5.55 7.02 -2.82
CA PHE A 184 4.42 6.22 -2.36
C PHE A 184 3.08 6.88 -2.69
N GLN A 185 2.96 8.19 -2.41
CA GLN A 185 1.78 9.00 -2.77
C GLN A 185 1.53 8.97 -4.28
N GLN A 186 2.58 9.14 -5.08
CA GLN A 186 2.50 9.16 -6.53
C GLN A 186 2.06 7.81 -7.09
N GLU A 187 2.64 6.69 -6.64
CA GLU A 187 2.26 5.34 -7.08
C GLU A 187 0.79 5.04 -6.76
N LEU A 188 0.34 5.34 -5.53
CA LEU A 188 -1.04 5.10 -5.14
C LEU A 188 -2.03 5.96 -5.92
N TRP A 189 -1.70 7.22 -6.21
CA TRP A 189 -2.57 8.07 -7.00
C TRP A 189 -2.59 7.66 -8.46
N THR A 190 -1.42 7.56 -9.11
CA THR A 190 -1.37 7.35 -10.57
C THR A 190 -1.80 5.98 -11.03
N ARG A 191 -1.59 4.93 -10.22
CA ARG A 191 -1.93 3.56 -10.58
C ARG A 191 -3.28 3.12 -10.05
N PHE A 192 -3.63 3.52 -8.83
CA PHE A 192 -4.80 3.01 -8.11
C PHE A 192 -5.92 4.04 -7.92
N ALA A 193 -5.71 5.26 -8.35
CA ALA A 193 -6.62 6.38 -8.09
C ALA A 193 -6.95 6.54 -6.59
N VAL A 194 -6.04 6.15 -5.69
CA VAL A 194 -6.15 6.32 -4.24
C VAL A 194 -5.44 7.62 -3.84
N PRO A 195 -6.18 8.72 -3.66
CA PRO A 195 -5.57 9.98 -3.30
C PRO A 195 -5.19 9.99 -1.83
N LEU A 196 -3.96 10.41 -1.54
CA LEU A 196 -3.46 10.65 -0.20
C LEU A 196 -3.02 12.11 -0.05
N VAL A 197 -3.45 12.77 1.01
CA VAL A 197 -2.96 14.10 1.34
C VAL A 197 -1.68 13.98 2.16
N ARG A 198 -0.59 14.57 1.66
CA ARG A 198 0.68 14.62 2.38
C ARG A 198 0.61 15.61 3.53
N LEU A 199 0.86 15.15 4.75
CA LEU A 199 0.91 16.00 5.94
C LEU A 199 2.30 15.93 6.59
N ASP A 200 2.97 17.05 6.62
CA ASP A 200 4.14 17.29 7.45
C ASP A 200 3.75 18.10 8.72
N SER A 201 4.71 18.45 9.53
CA SER A 201 4.45 19.25 10.75
C SER A 201 3.80 20.60 10.44
N GLN A 202 4.15 21.24 9.32
CA GLN A 202 3.56 22.50 8.88
C GLN A 202 2.15 22.31 8.34
N GLY A 203 1.93 21.26 7.55
CA GLY A 203 0.61 20.88 7.03
C GLY A 203 -0.38 20.59 8.17
N ILE A 204 0.03 19.83 9.18
CA ILE A 204 -0.79 19.58 10.37
C ILE A 204 -1.12 20.89 11.11
N GLN A 205 -0.16 21.81 11.21
CA GLN A 205 -0.40 23.12 11.83
C GLN A 205 -1.36 23.98 11.02
N LYS A 206 -1.24 24.01 9.68
CA LYS A 206 -2.19 24.71 8.80
C LYS A 206 -3.61 24.14 8.94
N VAL A 207 -3.75 22.82 9.04
CA VAL A 207 -5.06 22.18 9.31
C VAL A 207 -5.61 22.60 10.68
N ARG A 208 -4.77 22.64 11.72
CA ARG A 208 -5.19 23.13 13.05
C ARG A 208 -5.72 24.56 13.03
N GLN A 209 -5.13 25.43 12.22
CA GLN A 209 -5.61 26.82 12.08
C GLN A 209 -6.99 26.93 11.42
N LYS A 210 -7.35 25.97 10.57
CA LYS A 210 -8.66 25.90 9.91
C LYS A 210 -9.75 25.28 10.79
N LEU A 211 -9.38 24.58 11.86
CA LEU A 211 -10.30 23.84 12.71
C LEU A 211 -10.52 24.50 14.06
N PRO A 212 -11.72 24.39 14.66
CA PRO A 212 -11.94 24.69 16.06
C PRO A 212 -10.93 23.94 16.95
N ALA A 213 -10.50 24.55 18.05
CA ALA A 213 -9.49 23.99 18.94
C ALA A 213 -9.85 22.60 19.51
N SER A 214 -11.14 22.29 19.61
CA SER A 214 -11.66 20.98 20.06
C SER A 214 -11.58 19.87 19.00
N LYS A 215 -11.34 20.20 17.74
CA LYS A 215 -11.32 19.21 16.64
C LYS A 215 -9.92 18.62 16.45
N ASN A 216 -9.89 17.32 16.14
CA ASN A 216 -8.67 16.59 15.87
C ASN A 216 -8.19 16.88 14.43
N PRO A 217 -6.94 17.37 14.22
CA PRO A 217 -6.43 17.68 12.88
C PRO A 217 -6.39 16.46 11.96
N PHE A 218 -6.20 15.26 12.48
CA PHE A 218 -6.20 14.02 11.71
C PHE A 218 -7.60 13.57 11.25
N SER A 219 -8.66 14.27 11.67
CA SER A 219 -10.03 14.02 11.16
C SER A 219 -10.41 14.88 9.95
N TYR A 220 -9.55 15.83 9.54
CA TYR A 220 -9.86 16.78 8.47
C TYR A 220 -9.83 16.13 7.09
N PHE A 221 -8.76 15.39 6.79
CA PHE A 221 -8.66 14.64 5.54
C PHE A 221 -8.99 13.16 5.76
N PRO A 222 -9.75 12.54 4.86
CA PRO A 222 -10.10 11.13 4.99
C PRO A 222 -8.88 10.21 4.80
N ARG A 223 -8.00 10.52 3.84
CA ARG A 223 -6.84 9.70 3.49
C ARG A 223 -5.57 10.54 3.54
N VAL A 224 -4.62 10.12 4.35
CA VAL A 224 -3.39 10.89 4.59
C VAL A 224 -2.15 10.00 4.53
N ILE A 225 -1.04 10.61 4.09
CA ILE A 225 0.30 10.03 4.18
C ILE A 225 1.18 10.95 5.01
N VAL A 226 1.87 10.37 6.00
CA VAL A 226 2.69 11.12 6.96
C VAL A 226 3.96 10.33 7.26
N SER A 227 5.09 11.02 7.41
CA SER A 227 6.32 10.33 7.79
C SER A 227 6.29 9.84 9.23
N MET A 228 6.94 8.69 9.48
CA MET A 228 7.13 8.12 10.81
C MET A 228 7.79 9.13 11.75
N ASP A 229 8.79 9.88 11.25
CA ASP A 229 9.49 10.91 12.01
C ASP A 229 8.58 12.05 12.47
N THR A 230 7.60 12.41 11.69
CA THR A 230 6.62 13.43 12.08
C THR A 230 5.67 12.89 13.14
N LEU A 231 5.09 11.69 12.93
CA LEU A 231 4.03 11.15 13.80
C LEU A 231 4.53 10.62 15.14
N LYS A 232 5.78 10.13 15.24
CA LYS A 232 6.36 9.61 16.48
C LYS A 232 6.43 10.64 17.62
N SER A 233 6.30 11.93 17.28
CA SER A 233 6.36 13.00 18.30
C SER A 233 5.23 12.87 19.33
N PRO A 234 5.56 12.89 20.64
CA PRO A 234 4.58 12.72 21.71
C PRO A 234 3.39 13.69 21.66
N LYS A 235 3.59 14.87 21.03
CA LYS A 235 2.53 15.90 20.87
C LYS A 235 1.30 15.44 20.07
N TYR A 236 1.44 14.39 19.25
CA TYR A 236 0.35 13.86 18.42
C TYR A 236 -0.33 12.62 19.05
N ARG A 237 0.30 11.99 20.06
CA ARG A 237 -0.18 10.71 20.62
C ARG A 237 -1.65 10.74 21.04
N ALA A 238 -2.06 11.74 21.82
CA ALA A 238 -3.45 11.85 22.30
C ALA A 238 -4.47 12.00 21.18
N GLN A 239 -4.09 12.66 20.06
CA GLN A 239 -4.94 12.84 18.90
C GLN A 239 -5.03 11.56 18.07
N LEU A 240 -3.92 10.83 17.90
CA LEU A 240 -3.88 9.55 17.23
C LEU A 240 -4.68 8.48 17.98
N GLN A 241 -4.60 8.42 19.31
CA GLN A 241 -5.39 7.51 20.14
C GLN A 241 -6.91 7.74 20.01
N LYS A 242 -7.32 8.99 19.75
CA LYS A 242 -8.73 9.36 19.53
C LYS A 242 -9.18 9.22 18.08
N SER A 243 -8.25 9.01 17.16
CA SER A 243 -8.56 8.76 15.74
C SER A 243 -8.97 7.31 15.54
N ARG A 244 -9.91 7.06 14.62
CA ARG A 244 -10.25 5.73 14.14
C ARG A 244 -9.93 5.68 12.66
N TRP A 245 -9.26 4.62 12.25
CA TRP A 245 -8.85 4.38 10.88
C TRP A 245 -9.46 3.07 10.39
N ASP A 246 -9.91 3.05 9.14
CA ASP A 246 -10.34 1.81 8.50
C ASP A 246 -9.11 0.98 8.12
N ALA A 247 -8.08 1.64 7.59
CA ALA A 247 -6.81 1.01 7.27
C ALA A 247 -5.62 1.87 7.70
N VAL A 248 -4.61 1.23 8.28
CA VAL A 248 -3.28 1.81 8.55
C VAL A 248 -2.24 0.97 7.83
N VAL A 249 -1.36 1.63 7.09
CA VAL A 249 -0.17 1.05 6.49
C VAL A 249 1.04 1.58 7.23
N ILE A 250 1.96 0.70 7.63
CA ILE A 250 3.28 1.11 8.17
C ILE A 250 4.35 0.44 7.31
N ASP A 251 5.00 1.24 6.51
CA ASP A 251 6.11 0.79 5.67
C ASP A 251 7.42 0.81 6.46
N GLU A 252 8.32 -0.11 6.15
CA GLU A 252 9.59 -0.36 6.85
C GLU A 252 9.40 -0.54 8.36
N ILE A 253 8.47 -1.44 8.74
CA ILE A 253 8.08 -1.69 10.16
C ILE A 253 9.27 -2.10 11.04
N HIS A 254 10.34 -2.65 10.48
CA HIS A 254 11.56 -2.99 11.23
C HIS A 254 12.14 -1.79 11.99
N ASN A 255 11.86 -0.56 11.55
CA ASN A 255 12.24 0.66 12.27
C ASN A 255 11.42 0.93 13.55
N ALA A 256 10.31 0.19 13.75
CA ALA A 256 9.38 0.36 14.88
C ALA A 256 9.33 -0.84 15.83
N THR A 257 10.29 -1.76 15.76
CA THR A 257 10.29 -3.02 16.53
C THR A 257 11.00 -2.94 17.88
N ASN A 258 11.85 -1.93 18.11
CA ASN A 258 12.58 -1.78 19.37
C ASN A 258 11.63 -1.29 20.46
N ALA A 259 11.36 -2.13 21.44
CA ALA A 259 10.50 -1.82 22.59
C ALA A 259 10.94 -0.52 23.29
N GLY A 260 9.99 0.37 23.60
CA GLY A 260 10.25 1.66 24.24
C GLY A 260 10.80 2.76 23.32
N SER A 261 11.05 2.49 22.04
CA SER A 261 11.37 3.56 21.08
C SER A 261 10.12 4.36 20.72
N GLN A 262 10.28 5.63 20.34
CA GLN A 262 9.16 6.47 19.90
C GLN A 262 8.43 5.90 18.67
N ASN A 263 9.15 5.20 17.78
CA ASN A 263 8.58 4.54 16.62
C ASN A 263 7.70 3.35 17.06
N ASN A 264 8.15 2.55 18.02
CA ASN A 264 7.38 1.43 18.57
C ASN A 264 6.12 1.94 19.31
N GLU A 265 6.24 2.99 20.11
CA GLU A 265 5.10 3.62 20.76
C GLU A 265 4.06 4.15 19.78
N LEU A 266 4.50 4.67 18.63
CA LEU A 266 3.61 5.06 17.53
C LEU A 266 2.86 3.85 16.97
N ALA A 267 3.55 2.76 16.63
CA ALA A 267 2.95 1.53 16.11
C ALA A 267 1.93 0.94 17.10
N ARG A 268 2.28 0.86 18.39
CA ARG A 268 1.38 0.45 19.49
C ARG A 268 0.18 1.37 19.69
N THR A 269 0.31 2.65 19.35
CA THR A 269 -0.80 3.61 19.39
C THR A 269 -1.76 3.40 18.24
N LEU A 270 -1.25 3.11 17.03
CA LEU A 270 -2.04 2.96 15.81
C LEU A 270 -2.73 1.60 15.71
N ALA A 271 -2.06 0.51 16.08
CA ALA A 271 -2.58 -0.85 15.91
C ALA A 271 -3.98 -1.08 16.54
N PRO A 272 -4.31 -0.62 17.75
CA PRO A 272 -5.65 -0.78 18.33
C PRO A 272 -6.69 0.19 17.75
N THR A 273 -6.27 1.25 17.05
CA THR A 273 -7.19 2.27 16.50
C THR A 273 -7.64 1.98 15.09
N THR A 274 -7.14 0.90 14.47
CA THR A 274 -7.46 0.51 13.11
C THR A 274 -8.08 -0.88 13.01
N GLU A 275 -8.94 -1.04 12.02
CA GLU A 275 -9.49 -2.34 11.65
C GLU A 275 -8.48 -3.12 10.80
N SER A 276 -8.05 -2.58 9.67
CA SER A 276 -7.06 -3.19 8.79
C SER A 276 -5.66 -2.64 9.06
N LEU A 277 -4.69 -3.52 9.28
CA LEU A 277 -3.29 -3.15 9.55
C LEU A 277 -2.37 -3.88 8.57
N ILE A 278 -1.72 -3.11 7.70
CA ILE A 278 -0.77 -3.62 6.71
C ILE A 278 0.62 -3.17 7.13
N LEU A 279 1.45 -4.10 7.53
CA LEU A 279 2.85 -3.86 7.85
C LEU A 279 3.71 -4.33 6.67
N ALA A 280 4.72 -3.56 6.28
CA ALA A 280 5.61 -3.92 5.19
C ALA A 280 7.08 -3.81 5.60
N SER A 281 7.88 -4.80 5.24
CA SER A 281 9.33 -4.78 5.39
C SER A 281 9.95 -5.92 4.59
N ALA A 282 11.07 -5.67 3.92
CA ALA A 282 11.85 -6.77 3.32
C ALA A 282 12.61 -7.57 4.38
N THR A 283 12.94 -6.93 5.50
CA THR A 283 13.62 -7.53 6.66
C THR A 283 12.74 -7.36 7.88
N PRO A 284 11.83 -8.32 8.18
CA PRO A 284 10.76 -8.13 9.15
C PRO A 284 11.22 -8.03 10.61
N HIS A 285 12.47 -8.33 10.92
CA HIS A 285 13.01 -8.23 12.28
C HIS A 285 14.46 -7.70 12.27
N ASN A 286 14.91 -7.22 13.41
CA ASN A 286 16.24 -6.61 13.58
C ASN A 286 17.28 -7.55 14.24
N GLY A 287 17.09 -8.86 14.14
CA GLY A 287 17.94 -9.88 14.74
C GLY A 287 17.65 -10.16 16.22
N ARG A 288 16.62 -9.55 16.79
CA ARG A 288 16.14 -9.86 18.13
C ARG A 288 14.77 -10.50 18.02
N GLU A 289 14.61 -11.64 18.64
CA GLU A 289 13.35 -12.35 18.72
C GLU A 289 12.20 -11.47 19.25
N ASP A 290 12.46 -10.70 20.30
CA ASP A 290 11.50 -9.75 20.85
C ASP A 290 10.96 -8.73 19.82
N SER A 291 11.79 -8.34 18.84
CA SER A 291 11.39 -7.42 17.77
C SER A 291 10.39 -8.06 16.81
N PHE A 292 10.58 -9.33 16.48
CA PHE A 292 9.65 -10.05 15.63
C PHE A 292 8.36 -10.40 16.37
N LYS A 293 8.47 -10.85 17.62
CA LYS A 293 7.32 -11.05 18.51
C LYS A 293 6.49 -9.76 18.67
N GLU A 294 7.14 -8.60 18.66
CA GLU A 294 6.45 -7.31 18.71
C GLU A 294 5.60 -7.06 17.44
N ILE A 295 6.14 -7.35 16.24
CA ILE A 295 5.36 -7.25 14.99
C ILE A 295 4.14 -8.18 15.04
N LEU A 296 4.34 -9.41 15.46
CA LEU A 296 3.26 -10.38 15.59
C LEU A 296 2.17 -9.89 16.57
N ARG A 297 2.55 -9.35 17.74
CA ARG A 297 1.60 -8.77 18.70
C ARG A 297 0.82 -7.58 18.17
N LEU A 298 1.44 -6.75 17.30
CA LEU A 298 0.75 -5.64 16.63
C LEU A 298 -0.33 -6.16 15.69
N LEU A 299 -0.08 -7.26 15.00
CA LEU A 299 -1.02 -7.87 14.06
C LEU A 299 -2.10 -8.69 14.78
N ASP A 300 -1.70 -9.59 15.65
CA ASP A 300 -2.59 -10.45 16.43
C ASP A 300 -2.02 -10.66 17.85
N PRO A 301 -2.67 -10.09 18.88
CA PRO A 301 -2.21 -10.22 20.26
C PRO A 301 -2.09 -11.67 20.75
N LEU A 302 -2.86 -12.60 20.19
CA LEU A 302 -2.86 -14.02 20.56
C LEU A 302 -1.74 -14.83 19.90
N SER A 303 -1.05 -14.27 18.90
CA SER A 303 0.03 -14.96 18.17
C SER A 303 1.28 -15.21 19.00
N VAL A 304 1.46 -14.48 20.11
CA VAL A 304 2.54 -14.69 21.06
C VAL A 304 1.94 -15.05 22.42
N ARG A 305 2.25 -16.26 22.93
CA ARG A 305 1.71 -16.78 24.19
C ARG A 305 2.25 -16.03 25.42
N LYS A 306 1.66 -16.25 26.57
CA LYS A 306 2.07 -15.58 27.81
C LYS A 306 3.49 -15.97 28.27
N ASP A 307 3.94 -17.17 27.94
CA ASP A 307 5.30 -17.65 28.19
C ASP A 307 6.34 -17.05 27.24
N GLY A 308 5.90 -16.29 26.23
CA GLY A 308 6.73 -15.68 25.21
C GLY A 308 6.92 -16.55 23.96
N SER A 309 6.44 -17.79 23.93
CA SER A 309 6.51 -18.65 22.74
C SER A 309 5.59 -18.15 21.62
N ILE A 310 5.94 -18.42 20.36
CA ILE A 310 5.15 -18.04 19.18
C ILE A 310 4.15 -19.16 18.89
N ASP A 311 2.90 -18.80 18.64
CA ASP A 311 1.93 -19.69 18.03
C ASP A 311 2.21 -19.79 16.52
N MET A 312 2.96 -20.79 16.10
CA MET A 312 3.42 -20.97 14.72
C MET A 312 2.27 -21.03 13.71
N GLN A 313 1.14 -21.66 14.07
CA GLN A 313 -0.03 -21.79 13.21
C GLN A 313 -0.73 -20.45 12.99
N ALA A 314 -0.87 -19.65 14.05
CA ALA A 314 -1.45 -18.33 13.96
C ALA A 314 -0.51 -17.35 13.23
N ALA A 315 0.77 -17.38 13.58
CA ALA A 315 1.78 -16.48 13.03
C ALA A 315 2.00 -16.70 11.52
N LYS A 316 2.04 -17.95 11.06
CA LYS A 316 2.13 -18.31 9.64
C LYS A 316 1.06 -17.61 8.80
N LYS A 317 -0.16 -17.54 9.31
CA LYS A 317 -1.28 -16.88 8.62
C LYS A 317 -1.14 -15.36 8.51
N LEU A 318 -0.33 -14.72 9.36
CA LEU A 318 -0.15 -13.26 9.39
C LEU A 318 0.90 -12.77 8.40
N ILE A 319 1.74 -13.65 7.86
CA ILE A 319 2.92 -13.30 7.08
C ILE A 319 2.73 -13.74 5.64
N ILE A 320 3.03 -12.84 4.71
CA ILE A 320 3.20 -13.12 3.29
C ILE A 320 4.66 -12.88 2.97
N ARG A 321 5.39 -13.92 2.55
CA ARG A 321 6.80 -13.84 2.24
C ARG A 321 7.10 -14.62 0.97
N ARG A 322 7.76 -13.97 0.05
CA ARG A 322 8.21 -14.54 -1.23
C ARG A 322 9.53 -13.90 -1.64
N HIS A 323 10.23 -14.60 -2.50
CA HIS A 323 11.46 -14.11 -3.13
C HIS A 323 11.44 -14.41 -4.62
N ARG A 324 12.45 -13.92 -5.36
CA ARG A 324 12.52 -14.04 -6.81
C ARG A 324 12.40 -15.50 -7.31
N ASN A 325 12.97 -16.44 -6.55
CA ASN A 325 13.02 -17.85 -6.92
C ASN A 325 11.83 -18.67 -6.37
N SER A 326 10.92 -18.07 -5.61
CA SER A 326 9.67 -18.71 -5.21
C SER A 326 8.92 -19.17 -6.47
N PRO A 327 8.39 -20.41 -6.52
CA PRO A 327 7.81 -20.97 -7.73
C PRO A 327 6.74 -20.08 -8.39
N GLU A 328 5.87 -19.49 -7.58
CA GLU A 328 4.80 -18.59 -8.00
C GLU A 328 5.31 -17.27 -8.56
N VAL A 329 6.47 -16.81 -8.13
CA VAL A 329 7.12 -15.62 -8.68
C VAL A 329 7.88 -15.95 -9.95
N ALA A 330 8.68 -17.00 -9.92
CA ALA A 330 9.52 -17.42 -11.05
C ALA A 330 8.71 -17.76 -12.30
N SER A 331 7.50 -18.35 -12.12
CA SER A 331 6.60 -18.70 -13.23
C SER A 331 6.08 -17.45 -13.98
N VAL A 332 5.88 -16.35 -13.30
CA VAL A 332 5.24 -15.12 -13.83
C VAL A 332 6.27 -14.09 -14.30
N VAL A 333 7.38 -13.96 -13.58
CA VAL A 333 8.36 -12.89 -13.79
C VAL A 333 9.20 -13.12 -15.04
N GLY A 334 9.56 -14.37 -15.34
CA GLY A 334 10.14 -14.84 -16.61
C GLY A 334 11.13 -13.86 -17.25
N GLN A 335 10.80 -13.44 -18.48
CA GLN A 335 11.64 -12.54 -19.30
C GLN A 335 11.59 -11.05 -18.89
N LYS A 336 10.63 -10.64 -18.06
CA LYS A 336 10.45 -9.24 -17.64
C LYS A 336 11.39 -8.82 -16.51
N TRP A 337 12.22 -9.71 -16.01
CA TRP A 337 13.26 -9.41 -15.02
C TRP A 337 14.56 -10.10 -15.43
N ALA A 338 15.43 -9.34 -16.08
CA ALA A 338 16.71 -9.83 -16.56
C ALA A 338 17.56 -10.39 -15.40
N GLN A 339 18.19 -11.54 -15.62
CA GLN A 339 19.06 -12.14 -14.61
C GLN A 339 20.27 -11.26 -14.35
N ARG A 340 20.61 -11.11 -13.07
CA ARG A 340 21.79 -10.41 -12.60
C ARG A 340 23.05 -11.17 -13.02
N LYS A 341 24.05 -10.45 -13.53
CA LYS A 341 25.38 -11.00 -13.81
C LYS A 341 26.14 -11.27 -12.53
N GLU A 342 27.11 -12.19 -12.61
CA GLU A 342 28.07 -12.39 -11.54
C GLU A 342 28.76 -11.08 -11.15
N PRO A 343 28.92 -10.78 -9.86
CA PRO A 343 29.51 -9.54 -9.41
C PRO A 343 30.97 -9.42 -9.83
N ARG A 344 31.36 -8.26 -10.33
CA ARG A 344 32.71 -7.97 -10.74
C ARG A 344 33.49 -7.36 -9.58
N ASN A 345 34.32 -8.15 -8.91
CA ASN A 345 35.23 -7.69 -7.87
C ASN A 345 36.54 -7.24 -8.52
N ILE A 346 36.87 -5.93 -8.44
CA ILE A 346 38.08 -5.35 -8.99
C ILE A 346 39.07 -5.10 -7.83
N PRO A 347 40.08 -5.98 -7.64
CA PRO A 347 41.15 -5.69 -6.71
C PRO A 347 42.03 -4.56 -7.26
N VAL A 348 42.35 -3.61 -6.43
CA VAL A 348 43.14 -2.41 -6.79
C VAL A 348 44.35 -2.36 -5.87
N GLU A 349 45.54 -2.59 -6.41
CA GLU A 349 46.76 -2.41 -5.65
C GLU A 349 46.88 -0.95 -5.17
N ALA A 350 47.13 -0.77 -3.88
CA ALA A 350 47.26 0.56 -3.32
C ALA A 350 48.55 1.26 -3.86
N SER A 351 48.49 2.55 -4.09
CA SER A 351 49.63 3.36 -4.47
C SER A 351 50.68 3.41 -3.36
N PRO A 352 51.91 3.87 -3.63
CA PRO A 352 52.90 4.06 -2.58
C PRO A 352 52.45 4.98 -1.46
N GLU A 353 51.66 6.02 -1.79
CA GLU A 353 51.09 6.98 -0.85
C GLU A 353 49.94 6.33 -0.04
N GLU A 354 49.06 5.59 -0.67
CA GLU A 354 47.99 4.80 0.00
C GLU A 354 48.63 3.75 0.92
N ASN A 355 49.66 3.02 0.47
CA ASN A 355 50.38 2.04 1.28
C ASN A 355 51.09 2.67 2.52
N ALA A 356 51.59 3.92 2.41
CA ALA A 356 52.15 4.60 3.56
C ALA A 356 51.11 4.91 4.64
N VAL A 357 49.89 5.31 4.25
CA VAL A 357 48.76 5.49 5.17
C VAL A 357 48.36 4.16 5.77
N ALA A 358 48.21 3.12 4.95
CA ALA A 358 47.79 1.79 5.40
C ALA A 358 48.73 1.20 6.45
N ARG A 359 50.07 1.31 6.24
CA ARG A 359 51.09 0.87 7.22
C ARG A 359 51.00 1.62 8.53
N GLU A 360 50.86 2.93 8.49
CA GLU A 360 50.66 3.73 9.70
C GLU A 360 49.42 3.34 10.49
N LEU A 361 48.30 3.12 9.79
CA LEU A 361 47.05 2.64 10.42
C LEU A 361 47.23 1.24 11.01
N ALA A 362 47.88 0.33 10.31
CA ALA A 362 48.12 -1.03 10.77
C ALA A 362 49.03 -1.07 12.02
N ASP A 363 50.20 -0.44 11.93
CA ASP A 363 51.24 -0.57 12.95
C ASP A 363 50.94 0.28 14.19
N THR A 364 50.49 1.53 13.98
CA THR A 364 50.33 2.49 15.08
C THR A 364 48.95 2.37 15.72
N TRP A 365 47.88 2.21 14.93
CA TRP A 365 46.51 2.31 15.44
C TRP A 365 45.88 0.95 15.74
N VAL A 366 45.98 -0.01 14.83
CA VAL A 366 45.33 -1.33 15.00
C VAL A 366 46.15 -2.23 15.94
N GLN A 367 47.47 -2.36 15.73
CA GLN A 367 48.30 -3.28 16.57
C GLN A 367 48.54 -2.72 17.97
N ASN A 368 48.83 -1.43 18.10
CA ASN A 368 49.20 -0.83 19.39
C ASN A 368 48.05 -0.28 20.20
N ASN A 369 46.84 -0.27 19.65
CA ASN A 369 45.57 0.14 20.30
C ASN A 369 45.70 1.51 21.03
N LEU A 370 46.27 2.49 20.37
CA LEU A 370 46.66 3.80 20.91
C LEU A 370 45.50 4.74 21.23
N SER A 371 44.28 4.39 20.85
CA SER A 371 43.09 5.20 21.12
C SER A 371 42.52 4.91 22.50
N SER A 372 42.05 5.97 23.16
CA SER A 372 41.20 5.84 24.37
C SER A 372 39.88 5.09 24.12
N GLU A 373 39.49 4.99 22.88
CA GLU A 373 38.31 4.23 22.44
C GLU A 373 38.74 3.02 21.61
N ARG A 374 38.46 1.81 22.09
CA ARG A 374 38.83 0.52 21.48
C ARG A 374 38.40 0.38 20.00
N LEU A 375 37.35 1.09 19.58
CA LEU A 375 36.78 0.97 18.25
C LEU A 375 37.23 2.04 17.27
N PHE A 376 37.88 3.09 17.71
CA PHE A 376 38.27 4.21 16.87
C PHE A 376 39.29 3.85 15.75
N PRO A 377 40.29 2.98 15.99
CA PRO A 377 41.18 2.53 14.92
C PRO A 377 40.44 1.97 13.70
N TRP A 378 39.42 1.16 13.91
CA TRP A 378 38.60 0.59 12.83
C TRP A 378 37.74 1.63 12.10
N THR A 379 37.35 2.72 12.78
CA THR A 379 36.70 3.88 12.15
C THR A 379 37.66 4.61 11.19
N LEU A 380 38.96 4.72 11.54
CA LEU A 380 40.00 5.25 10.67
C LEU A 380 40.22 4.33 9.46
N VAL A 381 40.35 3.01 9.67
CA VAL A 381 40.52 2.04 8.59
C VAL A 381 39.34 2.09 7.62
N LYS A 382 38.10 2.07 8.12
CA LYS A 382 36.88 2.18 7.28
C LYS A 382 36.83 3.49 6.49
N ALA A 383 37.31 4.60 7.07
CA ALA A 383 37.39 5.88 6.40
C ALA A 383 38.51 5.91 5.33
N PHE A 384 39.66 5.31 5.59
CA PHE A 384 40.76 5.14 4.64
C PHE A 384 40.33 4.34 3.42
N LEU A 385 39.67 3.19 3.62
CA LEU A 385 39.17 2.33 2.54
C LEU A 385 38.06 3.01 1.70
N SER A 386 37.40 4.04 2.24
CA SER A 386 36.45 4.84 1.48
C SER A 386 37.15 5.90 0.61
N SER A 387 37.77 6.91 1.19
CA SER A 387 38.53 7.94 0.44
C SER A 387 39.46 8.75 1.32
N PRO A 388 40.42 9.47 0.71
CA PRO A 388 41.27 10.42 1.44
C PRO A 388 40.45 11.52 2.15
N ALA A 389 39.34 11.98 1.53
CA ALA A 389 38.48 12.99 2.13
C ALA A 389 37.71 12.46 3.37
N ALA A 390 37.29 11.20 3.33
CA ALA A 390 36.61 10.59 4.47
C ALA A 390 37.55 10.34 5.66
N LEU A 391 38.80 9.93 5.37
CA LEU A 391 39.84 9.81 6.39
C LEU A 391 40.15 11.16 7.03
N GLN A 392 40.33 12.21 6.22
CA GLN A 392 40.60 13.56 6.72
C GLN A 392 39.46 14.07 7.61
N GLU A 393 38.19 13.90 7.18
CA GLU A 393 37.01 14.27 7.99
C GLU A 393 37.02 13.55 9.35
N THR A 394 37.35 12.26 9.34
CA THR A 394 37.37 11.43 10.57
C THR A 394 38.48 11.92 11.53
N ILE A 395 39.65 12.23 11.00
CA ILE A 395 40.78 12.80 11.77
C ILE A 395 40.37 14.16 12.38
N ASP A 396 39.82 15.06 11.57
CA ASP A 396 39.44 16.40 12.00
C ASP A 396 38.38 16.41 13.08
N ASN A 397 37.36 15.49 12.96
CA ASN A 397 36.35 15.32 13.97
C ASN A 397 36.93 14.77 15.29
N ARG A 398 37.88 13.84 15.23
CA ARG A 398 38.54 13.31 16.44
C ARG A 398 39.44 14.37 17.10
N ARG A 399 40.19 15.14 16.34
CA ARG A 399 41.01 16.26 16.84
C ARG A 399 40.14 17.25 17.62
N LYS A 400 39.04 17.72 17.07
CA LYS A 400 38.11 18.64 17.74
C LYS A 400 37.59 18.09 19.07
N ASN A 401 37.38 16.78 19.16
CA ASN A 401 36.92 16.14 20.40
C ASN A 401 38.04 16.05 21.44
N LEU A 402 39.31 15.77 21.00
CA LEU A 402 40.47 15.64 21.90
C LEU A 402 40.98 16.99 22.38
N GLU A 403 40.94 18.05 21.57
CA GLU A 403 41.31 19.42 21.95
C GLU A 403 40.50 19.97 23.12
N GLN A 404 39.33 19.39 23.39
CA GLN A 404 38.45 19.73 24.53
C GLN A 404 38.77 18.93 25.80
N GLN A 405 39.76 18.01 25.78
CA GLN A 405 40.10 17.11 26.88
C GLN A 405 41.63 17.25 27.20
N ASP A 406 41.98 17.44 28.47
CA ASP A 406 43.37 17.43 28.88
C ASP A 406 43.98 16.02 28.87
N ASN A 407 45.23 15.86 28.42
CA ASN A 407 46.07 14.65 28.44
C ASN A 407 46.03 13.69 27.21
N HIS A 408 45.73 14.13 26.00
CA HIS A 408 45.78 13.29 24.79
C HIS A 408 46.83 13.68 23.75
N HIS A 409 47.99 14.22 24.14
CA HIS A 409 49.01 14.72 23.21
C HIS A 409 49.52 13.66 22.24
N THR A 410 49.77 12.42 22.71
CA THR A 410 50.28 11.33 21.86
C THR A 410 49.25 10.93 20.78
N GLU A 411 47.99 10.84 21.12
CA GLU A 411 46.94 10.54 20.15
C GLU A 411 46.79 11.66 19.10
N LEU A 412 46.91 12.92 19.51
CA LEU A 412 46.89 14.07 18.61
C LEU A 412 48.10 14.10 17.67
N ASP A 413 49.31 13.78 18.15
CA ASP A 413 50.52 13.73 17.32
C ASP A 413 50.43 12.63 16.27
N ASN A 414 49.93 11.46 16.63
CA ASN A 414 49.69 10.36 15.69
C ASN A 414 48.57 10.67 14.67
N LEU A 415 47.49 11.37 15.07
CA LEU A 415 46.49 11.87 14.14
C LEU A 415 47.07 12.88 13.16
N ASN A 416 47.96 13.77 13.61
CA ASN A 416 48.66 14.69 12.72
C ASN A 416 49.53 13.96 11.71
N HIS A 417 50.24 12.92 12.15
CA HIS A 417 51.08 12.12 11.25
C HIS A 417 50.25 11.40 10.17
N VAL A 418 49.13 10.77 10.55
CA VAL A 418 48.22 10.18 9.57
C VAL A 418 47.68 11.22 8.60
N ALA A 419 47.32 12.44 9.07
CA ALA A 419 46.87 13.52 8.23
C ALA A 419 47.92 13.97 7.21
N ASP A 420 49.19 14.07 7.63
CA ASP A 420 50.30 14.44 6.74
C ASP A 420 50.57 13.38 5.66
N LEU A 421 50.41 12.11 5.98
CA LEU A 421 50.48 11.02 5.01
C LEU A 421 49.26 11.07 4.06
N ASN A 422 48.06 11.24 4.60
CA ASN A 422 46.80 11.28 3.83
C ASN A 422 46.79 12.47 2.85
N ALA A 423 47.34 13.61 3.22
CA ALA A 423 47.42 14.80 2.35
C ALA A 423 48.24 14.55 1.05
N LYS A 424 49.10 13.52 1.02
CA LYS A 424 49.83 13.12 -0.17
C LYS A 424 49.00 12.26 -1.13
N VAL A 425 47.92 11.68 -0.67
CA VAL A 425 47.02 10.86 -1.49
C VAL A 425 46.04 11.79 -2.22
N THR A 426 46.48 12.33 -3.36
CA THR A 426 45.64 13.13 -4.26
C THR A 426 44.82 12.23 -5.19
N GLU A 427 43.95 12.80 -6.04
CA GLU A 427 43.21 12.05 -7.05
C GLU A 427 44.09 11.29 -8.05
N GLU A 428 45.32 11.82 -8.32
CA GLU A 428 46.31 11.19 -9.21
C GLU A 428 47.05 10.04 -8.51
N HIS A 429 47.09 10.02 -7.18
CA HIS A 429 47.75 9.02 -6.36
C HIS A 429 46.74 8.03 -5.72
N SER A 430 45.43 8.20 -5.93
CA SER A 430 44.43 7.22 -5.49
C SER A 430 44.13 6.20 -6.59
N ASN A 431 44.80 5.04 -6.50
CA ASN A 431 44.61 3.98 -7.47
C ASN A 431 43.15 3.50 -7.53
N LYS A 432 42.43 3.54 -6.40
CA LYS A 432 41.00 3.22 -6.35
C LYS A 432 40.14 4.18 -7.17
N PHE A 433 40.44 5.48 -7.14
CA PHE A 433 39.78 6.47 -7.97
C PHE A 433 40.11 6.27 -9.46
N ILE A 434 41.37 6.01 -9.80
CA ILE A 434 41.81 5.74 -11.16
C ILE A 434 41.10 4.50 -11.71
N ALA A 435 40.96 3.44 -10.90
CA ALA A 435 40.20 2.23 -11.28
C ALA A 435 38.70 2.54 -11.55
N LEU A 436 38.09 3.40 -10.75
CA LEU A 436 36.73 3.87 -11.02
C LEU A 436 36.60 4.59 -12.36
N VAL A 437 37.53 5.52 -12.66
CA VAL A 437 37.51 6.26 -13.93
C VAL A 437 37.66 5.32 -15.11
N ASN A 438 38.59 4.35 -15.02
CA ASN A 438 38.83 3.35 -16.06
C ASN A 438 37.58 2.46 -16.28
N TYR A 439 36.95 2.02 -15.18
CA TYR A 439 35.74 1.22 -15.26
C TYR A 439 34.56 2.01 -15.92
N LEU A 440 34.35 3.27 -15.54
CA LEU A 440 33.31 4.11 -16.12
C LEU A 440 33.52 4.34 -17.62
N GLN A 441 34.77 4.49 -18.05
CA GLN A 441 35.13 4.57 -19.47
C GLN A 441 34.90 3.24 -20.21
N GLU A 442 35.26 2.12 -19.59
CA GLU A 442 35.07 0.76 -20.12
C GLU A 442 33.58 0.47 -20.40
N ILE A 443 32.69 0.78 -19.47
CA ILE A 443 31.24 0.59 -19.65
C ILE A 443 30.61 1.62 -20.60
N GLY A 444 31.39 2.55 -21.12
CA GLY A 444 30.98 3.52 -22.13
C GLY A 444 30.30 4.77 -21.59
N VAL A 445 30.50 5.13 -20.30
CA VAL A 445 30.05 6.42 -19.77
C VAL A 445 30.93 7.54 -20.32
N LYS A 446 30.42 8.24 -21.34
CA LYS A 446 31.10 9.35 -22.02
C LYS A 446 30.09 10.43 -22.42
N LYS A 447 30.60 11.60 -22.81
CA LYS A 447 29.76 12.71 -23.26
C LYS A 447 28.84 12.28 -24.43
N GLY A 448 27.54 12.47 -24.27
CA GLY A 448 26.53 12.11 -25.28
C GLY A 448 26.16 10.61 -25.32
N SER A 449 26.70 9.77 -24.42
CA SER A 449 26.24 8.38 -24.29
C SER A 449 24.92 8.29 -23.51
N GLU A 450 24.14 7.23 -23.74
CA GLU A 450 22.94 6.89 -22.96
C GLU A 450 23.28 6.11 -21.69
N ARG A 451 24.51 5.61 -21.57
CA ARG A 451 24.97 4.80 -20.44
C ARG A 451 24.98 5.59 -19.14
N ARG A 452 24.42 4.99 -18.10
CA ARG A 452 24.38 5.55 -16.75
C ARG A 452 24.95 4.58 -15.74
N ALA A 453 25.51 5.14 -14.67
CA ALA A 453 26.01 4.39 -13.53
C ALA A 453 25.55 5.03 -12.23
N VAL A 454 25.24 4.21 -11.24
CA VAL A 454 25.05 4.64 -9.85
C VAL A 454 26.25 4.18 -9.02
N ILE A 455 26.81 5.10 -8.24
CA ILE A 455 27.96 4.85 -7.37
C ILE A 455 27.53 5.01 -5.93
N PHE A 456 27.70 3.96 -5.14
CA PHE A 456 27.38 3.96 -3.72
C PHE A 456 28.62 4.13 -2.85
N SER A 457 28.53 5.03 -1.87
CA SER A 457 29.50 5.19 -0.78
C SER A 457 28.78 5.60 0.51
N GLU A 458 29.30 5.15 1.67
CA GLU A 458 28.69 5.45 2.98
C GLU A 458 29.02 6.88 3.46
N ARG A 459 30.15 7.46 3.03
CA ARG A 459 30.67 8.71 3.56
C ARG A 459 30.32 9.91 2.68
N VAL A 460 29.68 10.92 3.26
CA VAL A 460 29.29 12.14 2.52
C VAL A 460 30.52 12.87 1.96
N ALA A 461 31.63 12.91 2.70
CA ALA A 461 32.89 13.48 2.23
C ALA A 461 33.40 12.79 0.95
N THR A 462 33.27 11.43 0.87
CA THR A 462 33.61 10.67 -0.33
C THR A 462 32.69 11.03 -1.50
N LEU A 463 31.36 11.19 -1.27
CA LEU A 463 30.43 11.54 -2.35
C LEU A 463 30.83 12.87 -3.02
N HIS A 464 31.15 13.89 -2.23
CA HIS A 464 31.55 15.19 -2.75
C HIS A 464 32.93 15.14 -3.43
N TRP A 465 33.88 14.42 -2.83
CA TRP A 465 35.21 14.25 -3.39
C TRP A 465 35.17 13.53 -4.75
N LEU A 466 34.40 12.47 -4.86
CA LEU A 466 34.15 11.75 -6.12
C LEU A 466 33.55 12.66 -7.18
N LYS A 467 32.51 13.44 -6.84
CA LYS A 467 31.89 14.37 -7.79
C LYS A 467 32.89 15.37 -8.34
N GLU A 468 33.65 16.01 -7.45
CA GLU A 468 34.63 17.04 -7.83
C GLU A 468 35.66 16.49 -8.81
N ASN A 469 36.19 15.29 -8.54
CA ASN A 469 37.25 14.70 -9.33
C ASN A 469 36.72 14.00 -10.60
N LEU A 470 35.56 13.38 -10.59
CA LEU A 470 34.96 12.82 -11.80
C LEU A 470 34.55 13.89 -12.81
N ASP A 471 34.08 15.06 -12.36
CA ASP A 471 33.77 16.20 -13.23
C ASP A 471 35.04 16.66 -14.00
N LYS A 472 36.24 16.64 -13.33
CA LYS A 472 37.54 17.00 -13.97
C LYS A 472 38.01 15.94 -14.98
N HIS A 473 37.96 14.64 -14.61
CA HIS A 473 38.61 13.57 -15.35
C HIS A 473 37.76 13.03 -16.52
N LEU A 474 36.44 12.97 -16.40
CA LEU A 474 35.59 12.39 -17.43
C LEU A 474 35.08 13.38 -18.49
N ASN A 475 35.19 14.68 -18.24
CA ASN A 475 34.78 15.76 -19.15
C ASN A 475 33.38 15.53 -19.78
N LEU A 476 32.43 15.04 -18.99
CA LEU A 476 31.07 14.68 -19.43
C LEU A 476 30.17 15.90 -19.73
N GLY A 477 30.56 17.06 -19.21
CA GLY A 477 29.76 18.30 -19.32
C GLY A 477 29.03 18.65 -18.04
N LYS A 478 28.54 19.89 -17.97
CA LYS A 478 27.90 20.43 -16.76
C LYS A 478 26.62 19.64 -16.42
N GLY A 479 26.51 19.16 -15.18
CA GLY A 479 25.32 18.46 -14.69
C GLY A 479 25.32 16.95 -14.95
N ALA A 480 26.37 16.39 -15.55
CA ALA A 480 26.45 14.96 -15.83
C ALA A 480 26.77 14.10 -14.60
N VAL A 481 27.37 14.66 -13.57
CA VAL A 481 27.65 14.01 -12.28
C VAL A 481 26.97 14.76 -11.16
N LYS A 482 26.13 14.06 -10.39
CA LYS A 482 25.42 14.65 -9.25
C LYS A 482 25.52 13.77 -8.00
N VAL A 483 25.40 14.43 -6.85
CA VAL A 483 25.43 13.78 -5.52
C VAL A 483 24.06 13.83 -4.88
N MET A 484 23.65 12.70 -4.30
CA MET A 484 22.45 12.59 -3.46
C MET A 484 22.82 12.04 -2.08
N HIS A 485 22.44 12.74 -1.02
CA HIS A 485 22.67 12.32 0.36
C HIS A 485 21.53 12.78 1.29
N GLY A 486 21.44 12.18 2.49
CA GLY A 486 20.34 12.43 3.44
C GLY A 486 20.28 13.85 4.01
N GLY A 487 21.31 14.67 3.82
CA GLY A 487 21.32 16.09 4.22
C GLY A 487 20.63 17.03 3.22
N LEU A 488 20.30 16.55 2.00
CA LEU A 488 19.55 17.35 1.03
C LEU A 488 18.07 17.42 1.40
N PRO A 489 17.38 18.53 1.06
CA PRO A 489 15.92 18.58 1.15
C PRO A 489 15.26 17.48 0.31
N ASP A 490 14.15 16.92 0.78
CA ASP A 490 13.46 15.82 0.10
C ASP A 490 13.05 16.16 -1.33
N THR A 491 12.60 17.40 -1.55
CA THR A 491 12.25 17.91 -2.89
C THR A 491 13.42 17.89 -3.85
N GLU A 492 14.64 18.11 -3.34
CA GLU A 492 15.86 18.09 -4.15
C GLU A 492 16.30 16.65 -4.42
N GLN A 493 16.21 15.76 -3.42
CA GLN A 493 16.48 14.33 -3.62
C GLN A 493 15.58 13.74 -4.69
N LEU A 494 14.28 14.05 -4.64
CA LEU A 494 13.30 13.58 -5.62
C LEU A 494 13.55 14.16 -7.02
N ALA A 495 13.88 15.43 -7.11
CA ALA A 495 14.24 16.05 -8.38
C ALA A 495 15.46 15.38 -9.02
N LEU A 496 16.46 14.98 -8.20
CA LEU A 496 17.64 14.24 -8.68
C LEU A 496 17.27 12.83 -9.17
N ILE A 497 16.39 12.13 -8.45
CA ILE A 497 15.91 10.80 -8.84
C ILE A 497 15.11 10.89 -10.14
N ASP A 498 14.21 11.85 -10.26
CA ASP A 498 13.41 12.06 -11.46
C ASP A 498 14.31 12.45 -12.66
N GLU A 499 15.31 13.30 -12.42
CA GLU A 499 16.30 13.64 -13.46
C GLU A 499 17.13 12.42 -13.89
N PHE A 500 17.49 11.53 -12.95
CA PHE A 500 18.24 10.31 -13.28
C PHE A 500 17.40 9.28 -14.06
N LYS A 501 16.10 9.25 -13.88
CA LYS A 501 15.18 8.34 -14.60
C LYS A 501 14.84 8.81 -16.02
N ARG A 502 15.04 10.06 -16.35
CA ARG A 502 14.68 10.66 -17.65
C ARG A 502 15.81 10.50 -18.66
N GLU A 503 15.49 10.05 -19.89
CA GLU A 503 16.46 9.84 -20.97
C GLU A 503 17.13 11.13 -21.45
N ASP A 504 16.36 12.20 -21.54
CA ASP A 504 16.76 13.50 -22.13
C ASP A 504 17.70 14.34 -21.27
N THR A 505 18.00 13.91 -20.05
CA THR A 505 18.84 14.66 -19.11
C THR A 505 20.34 14.45 -19.35
N PRO A 506 21.18 15.42 -19.02
CA PRO A 506 22.64 15.25 -19.11
C PRO A 506 23.21 14.33 -18.02
N LEU A 507 22.42 13.98 -16.98
CA LEU A 507 22.87 13.21 -15.83
C LEU A 507 23.24 11.77 -16.23
N ARG A 508 24.50 11.39 -16.01
CA ARG A 508 25.06 10.06 -16.37
C ARG A 508 25.56 9.29 -15.15
N ILE A 509 25.99 10.00 -14.12
CA ILE A 509 26.53 9.41 -12.90
C ILE A 509 25.78 9.98 -11.70
N LEU A 510 25.10 9.12 -10.96
CA LEU A 510 24.53 9.46 -9.67
C LEU A 510 25.42 8.86 -8.57
N ILE A 511 26.02 9.72 -7.74
CA ILE A 511 26.81 9.31 -6.59
C ILE A 511 25.91 9.45 -5.35
N THR A 512 25.75 8.37 -4.58
CA THR A 512 24.79 8.38 -3.46
C THR A 512 25.24 7.56 -2.27
N GLY A 513 24.71 7.90 -1.10
CA GLY A 513 24.84 7.12 0.11
C GLY A 513 23.67 6.18 0.33
N ASP A 514 23.58 5.61 1.53
CA ASP A 514 22.52 4.65 1.88
C ASP A 514 21.11 5.26 1.87
N VAL A 515 20.95 6.58 1.80
CA VAL A 515 19.65 7.22 1.59
C VAL A 515 18.93 6.72 0.32
N ALA A 516 19.68 6.35 -0.71
CA ALA A 516 19.12 5.74 -1.92
C ALA A 516 19.00 4.21 -1.82
N SER A 517 19.51 3.58 -0.78
CA SER A 517 19.37 2.14 -0.57
C SER A 517 17.99 1.71 -0.07
N GLU A 518 17.13 2.66 0.31
CA GLU A 518 15.76 2.38 0.74
C GLU A 518 14.76 3.14 -0.15
N GLY A 519 13.76 2.45 -0.69
CA GLY A 519 12.61 3.02 -1.37
C GLY A 519 12.81 3.64 -2.77
N VAL A 520 14.05 3.88 -3.23
CA VAL A 520 14.33 4.51 -4.53
C VAL A 520 14.45 3.49 -5.65
N ASN A 521 13.85 3.76 -6.82
CA ASN A 521 13.92 2.91 -8.01
C ASN A 521 14.84 3.55 -9.06
N LEU A 522 15.92 2.88 -9.46
CA LEU A 522 16.89 3.38 -10.44
C LEU A 522 17.00 2.50 -11.69
N HIS A 523 16.29 1.37 -11.73
CA HIS A 523 16.41 0.32 -12.76
C HIS A 523 15.96 0.72 -14.16
N SER A 524 15.10 1.72 -14.32
CA SER A 524 14.50 2.08 -15.61
C SER A 524 15.54 2.56 -16.63
N GLN A 525 16.59 3.23 -16.19
CA GLN A 525 17.64 3.81 -17.07
C GLN A 525 19.06 3.38 -16.66
N CYS A 526 19.20 2.52 -15.65
CA CYS A 526 20.49 2.13 -15.12
C CYS A 526 20.55 0.64 -14.78
N HIS A 527 21.58 -0.05 -15.28
CA HIS A 527 21.89 -1.45 -14.95
C HIS A 527 23.33 -1.63 -14.44
N HIS A 528 24.11 -0.54 -14.27
CA HIS A 528 25.45 -0.57 -13.70
C HIS A 528 25.44 0.06 -12.31
N LEU A 529 25.81 -0.74 -11.28
CA LEU A 529 25.98 -0.29 -9.91
C LEU A 529 27.41 -0.51 -9.45
N VAL A 530 28.02 0.53 -8.87
CA VAL A 530 29.37 0.47 -8.34
C VAL A 530 29.34 0.65 -6.82
N HIS A 531 29.80 -0.34 -6.09
CA HIS A 531 30.18 -0.19 -4.68
C HIS A 531 31.58 0.43 -4.63
N TYR A 532 31.67 1.74 -4.42
CA TYR A 532 32.94 2.41 -4.22
C TYR A 532 33.53 2.06 -2.85
N ASP A 533 32.69 1.99 -1.82
CA ASP A 533 32.98 1.28 -0.60
C ASP A 533 31.91 0.21 -0.33
N ILE A 534 32.32 -0.87 0.30
CA ILE A 534 31.45 -2.01 0.58
C ILE A 534 30.92 -1.87 2.00
N PRO A 535 29.59 -1.88 2.20
CA PRO A 535 29.04 -1.95 3.55
C PRO A 535 29.43 -3.27 4.23
N TRP A 536 29.74 -3.22 5.51
CA TRP A 536 30.01 -4.41 6.31
C TRP A 536 28.70 -5.10 6.73
N SER A 537 27.75 -5.19 5.81
CA SER A 537 26.41 -5.74 6.05
C SER A 537 25.83 -6.29 4.76
N LEU A 538 25.47 -7.57 4.77
CA LEU A 538 24.81 -8.25 3.65
C LEU A 538 23.46 -7.61 3.34
N ILE A 539 22.72 -7.22 4.36
CA ILE A 539 21.42 -6.52 4.22
C ILE A 539 21.60 -5.23 3.41
N ARG A 540 22.61 -4.40 3.72
CA ARG A 540 22.87 -3.17 2.98
C ARG A 540 23.33 -3.42 1.55
N ILE A 541 24.17 -4.45 1.34
CA ILE A 541 24.59 -4.85 -0.01
C ILE A 541 23.35 -5.22 -0.83
N GLN A 542 22.49 -6.07 -0.30
CA GLN A 542 21.25 -6.49 -0.96
C GLN A 542 20.29 -5.31 -1.21
N GLN A 543 20.14 -4.39 -0.25
CA GLN A 543 19.32 -3.20 -0.41
C GLN A 543 19.83 -2.29 -1.54
N ARG A 544 21.15 -2.05 -1.63
CA ARG A 544 21.76 -1.27 -2.72
C ARG A 544 21.56 -1.98 -4.07
N ASN A 545 21.85 -3.27 -4.14
CA ASN A 545 21.71 -4.07 -5.37
C ASN A 545 20.26 -4.08 -5.87
N GLY A 546 19.29 -4.20 -4.98
CA GLY A 546 17.87 -4.14 -5.30
C GLY A 546 17.35 -2.80 -5.86
N ARG A 547 18.23 -1.77 -5.97
CA ARG A 547 17.87 -0.51 -6.65
C ARG A 547 17.88 -0.63 -8.17
N ILE A 548 18.69 -1.55 -8.70
CA ILE A 548 18.77 -1.84 -10.14
C ILE A 548 18.33 -3.27 -10.46
N ASP A 549 18.40 -4.21 -9.51
CA ASP A 549 17.97 -5.61 -9.65
C ASP A 549 16.54 -5.78 -9.12
N ARG A 550 15.55 -5.57 -10.00
CA ARG A 550 14.12 -5.66 -9.66
C ARG A 550 13.24 -5.88 -10.87
N TYR A 551 11.98 -6.24 -10.65
CA TYR A 551 10.99 -6.41 -11.69
C TYR A 551 10.89 -5.19 -12.62
N GLY A 552 10.88 -5.44 -13.93
CA GLY A 552 10.90 -4.40 -14.98
C GLY A 552 12.30 -3.99 -15.43
N GLN A 553 13.36 -4.62 -14.91
CA GLN A 553 14.72 -4.43 -15.43
C GLN A 553 14.93 -5.25 -16.70
N GLU A 554 15.06 -4.57 -17.83
CA GLU A 554 15.21 -5.20 -19.17
C GLU A 554 16.63 -5.64 -19.49
N HIS A 555 17.63 -5.02 -18.81
CA HIS A 555 19.04 -5.33 -18.99
C HIS A 555 19.62 -6.05 -17.79
N SER A 556 20.50 -7.03 -17.99
CA SER A 556 21.14 -7.73 -16.87
C SER A 556 21.85 -6.77 -15.93
N PRO A 557 21.46 -6.69 -14.64
CA PRO A 557 22.14 -5.87 -13.66
C PRO A 557 23.60 -6.26 -13.49
N GLU A 558 24.49 -5.28 -13.54
CA GLU A 558 25.94 -5.43 -13.37
C GLU A 558 26.37 -4.73 -12.08
N ILE A 559 26.81 -5.54 -11.12
CA ILE A 559 27.29 -5.06 -9.82
C ILE A 559 28.82 -5.11 -9.83
N THR A 560 29.47 -4.01 -9.57
CA THR A 560 30.93 -3.89 -9.52
C THR A 560 31.37 -3.37 -8.14
N ALA A 561 32.38 -4.01 -7.56
CA ALA A 561 32.99 -3.57 -6.31
C ALA A 561 34.46 -3.20 -6.55
N LEU A 562 34.88 -2.08 -6.00
CA LEU A 562 36.26 -1.62 -6.02
C LEU A 562 36.92 -1.91 -4.66
N LEU A 563 37.91 -2.78 -4.67
CA LEU A 563 38.55 -3.33 -3.47
C LEU A 563 40.00 -2.83 -3.42
N LEU A 564 40.30 -1.87 -2.53
CA LEU A 564 41.67 -1.42 -2.32
C LEU A 564 42.48 -2.50 -1.61
N ASP A 565 43.64 -2.87 -2.17
CA ASP A 565 44.55 -3.92 -1.67
C ASP A 565 45.88 -3.30 -1.23
N PRO A 566 46.01 -2.90 0.05
CA PRO A 566 47.25 -2.42 0.59
C PRO A 566 48.28 -3.54 0.70
N GLN A 567 49.47 -3.33 0.17
CA GLN A 567 50.62 -4.22 0.31
C GLN A 567 51.30 -3.99 1.65
N ASP A 568 51.83 -5.05 2.26
CA ASP A 568 52.56 -5.00 3.54
C ASP A 568 51.73 -4.58 4.78
N ALA A 569 50.42 -4.63 4.72
CA ALA A 569 49.51 -4.30 5.84
C ALA A 569 48.60 -5.45 6.19
N ASP A 570 49.15 -6.63 6.49
CA ASP A 570 48.43 -7.90 6.76
C ASP A 570 47.35 -7.79 7.85
N SER A 571 47.44 -6.81 8.75
CA SER A 571 46.48 -6.56 9.81
C SER A 571 45.23 -5.79 9.35
N ILE A 572 45.23 -5.25 8.13
CA ILE A 572 44.11 -4.57 7.49
C ILE A 572 43.54 -5.43 6.34
N GLY A 573 43.78 -6.73 6.32
CA GLY A 573 43.42 -7.68 5.27
C GLY A 573 41.91 -7.89 5.06
N GLU A 574 41.18 -6.79 4.85
CA GLU A 574 39.75 -6.80 4.60
C GLU A 574 39.35 -7.32 3.24
N LEU A 575 40.27 -7.25 2.26
CA LEU A 575 39.97 -7.59 0.87
C LEU A 575 39.33 -8.97 0.74
N HIS A 576 39.89 -9.95 1.45
CA HIS A 576 39.40 -11.32 1.39
C HIS A 576 38.01 -11.49 2.00
N VAL A 577 37.72 -10.81 3.12
CA VAL A 577 36.43 -10.84 3.82
C VAL A 577 35.36 -10.14 2.98
N LEU A 578 35.67 -8.95 2.44
CA LEU A 578 34.70 -8.16 1.66
C LEU A 578 34.37 -8.80 0.30
N THR A 579 35.38 -9.39 -0.37
CA THR A 579 35.17 -10.16 -1.60
C THR A 579 34.21 -11.32 -1.35
N ARG A 580 34.46 -12.10 -0.27
CA ARG A 580 33.61 -13.22 0.10
C ARG A 580 32.19 -12.80 0.49
N LEU A 581 32.01 -11.63 1.11
CA LEU A 581 30.66 -11.12 1.41
C LEU A 581 29.85 -10.87 0.15
N ILE A 582 30.46 -10.26 -0.88
CA ILE A 582 29.75 -10.00 -2.16
C ILE A 582 29.42 -11.29 -2.88
N GLU A 583 30.36 -12.25 -2.89
CA GLU A 583 30.17 -13.57 -3.49
C GLU A 583 29.07 -14.35 -2.75
N ARG A 584 29.05 -14.30 -1.41
CA ARG A 584 28.01 -14.93 -0.59
C ARG A 584 26.64 -14.29 -0.83
N GLU A 585 26.56 -12.96 -0.92
CA GLU A 585 25.29 -12.29 -1.24
C GLU A 585 24.78 -12.70 -2.62
N TYR A 586 25.66 -12.78 -3.62
CA TYR A 586 25.28 -13.23 -4.96
C TYR A 586 24.78 -14.68 -4.96
N SER A 587 25.52 -15.60 -4.32
CA SER A 587 25.11 -17.01 -4.21
C SER A 587 23.79 -17.16 -3.46
N ALA A 588 23.58 -16.39 -2.39
CA ALA A 588 22.31 -16.39 -1.66
C ALA A 588 21.15 -15.84 -2.50
N ASN A 589 21.39 -14.76 -3.24
CA ASN A 589 20.38 -14.22 -4.16
C ASN A 589 19.99 -15.24 -5.23
N GLN A 590 20.96 -16.04 -5.74
CA GLN A 590 20.70 -17.08 -6.73
C GLN A 590 19.99 -18.31 -6.16
N LEU A 591 20.34 -18.76 -4.95
CA LEU A 591 19.84 -19.99 -4.36
C LEU A 591 18.64 -19.79 -3.43
N LEU A 592 18.65 -18.73 -2.63
CA LEU A 592 17.68 -18.46 -1.59
C LEU A 592 16.78 -17.25 -1.92
N GLY A 593 17.19 -16.40 -2.89
CA GLY A 593 16.52 -15.12 -3.20
C GLY A 593 16.71 -14.02 -2.14
N ASP A 594 17.33 -14.35 -0.99
CA ASP A 594 17.57 -13.45 0.14
C ASP A 594 18.89 -13.80 0.82
N ALA A 595 19.67 -12.78 1.21
CA ALA A 595 20.94 -12.94 1.91
C ALA A 595 20.82 -12.90 3.45
N ALA A 596 19.66 -12.49 3.98
CA ALA A 596 19.45 -12.37 5.43
C ALA A 596 19.71 -13.67 6.23
N PRO A 597 19.42 -14.87 5.71
CA PRO A 597 19.69 -16.13 6.43
C PRO A 597 21.17 -16.43 6.65
N LEU A 598 22.08 -15.86 5.84
CA LEU A 598 23.51 -16.25 5.85
C LEU A 598 24.23 -15.93 7.15
N MET A 599 23.88 -14.87 7.83
CA MET A 599 24.49 -14.47 9.09
C MET A 599 23.58 -14.69 10.29
N GLY A 600 22.33 -15.08 10.06
CA GLY A 600 21.33 -15.16 11.13
C GLY A 600 21.15 -13.84 11.88
N LYS A 601 21.63 -12.72 11.29
CA LYS A 601 21.50 -11.36 11.82
C LYS A 601 20.64 -10.57 10.86
N HIS A 602 19.69 -9.84 11.41
CA HIS A 602 18.71 -9.10 10.60
C HIS A 602 18.77 -7.58 10.85
N ASN A 603 19.91 -7.13 11.37
CA ASN A 603 20.22 -5.74 11.64
C ASN A 603 21.60 -5.41 11.07
N PRO A 604 21.70 -4.38 10.19
CA PRO A 604 22.97 -3.96 9.62
C PRO A 604 24.08 -3.70 10.67
N LYS A 605 23.73 -3.11 11.82
CA LYS A 605 24.71 -2.87 12.90
C LYS A 605 25.21 -4.17 13.54
N ALA A 606 24.34 -5.16 13.73
CA ALA A 606 24.75 -6.46 14.30
C ALA A 606 25.64 -7.22 13.30
N GLU A 607 25.33 -7.13 11.99
CA GLU A 607 26.20 -7.67 10.95
C GLU A 607 27.55 -6.95 10.91
N GLU A 608 27.55 -5.61 10.97
CA GLU A 608 28.81 -4.82 11.03
C GLU A 608 29.67 -5.21 12.24
N ASP A 609 29.05 -5.48 13.40
CA ASP A 609 29.77 -5.90 14.60
C ASP A 609 30.38 -7.31 14.45
N GLU A 610 29.67 -8.25 13.82
CA GLU A 610 30.19 -9.59 13.55
C GLU A 610 31.29 -9.56 12.47
N ILE A 611 31.10 -8.81 11.38
CA ILE A 611 32.15 -8.64 10.35
C ILE A 611 33.40 -8.01 10.97
N ARG A 612 33.24 -7.04 11.89
CA ARG A 612 34.37 -6.49 12.62
C ARG A 612 35.10 -7.55 13.44
N ARG A 613 34.38 -8.49 14.11
CA ARG A 613 34.99 -9.62 14.84
C ARG A 613 35.78 -10.56 13.93
N ILE A 614 35.32 -10.74 12.69
CA ILE A 614 36.06 -11.48 11.67
C ILE A 614 37.37 -10.73 11.32
N LEU A 615 37.25 -9.41 11.08
CA LEU A 615 38.37 -8.56 10.73
C LEU A 615 39.41 -8.45 11.87
N THR A 616 38.94 -8.47 13.13
CA THR A 616 39.83 -8.55 14.30
C THR A 616 40.39 -9.95 14.58
N ARG A 617 40.06 -10.94 13.74
CA ARG A 617 40.43 -12.37 13.91
C ARG A 617 39.94 -12.99 15.23
N GLU A 618 38.88 -12.40 15.80
CA GLU A 618 38.20 -12.99 16.98
C GLU A 618 37.29 -14.16 16.59
N ARG A 619 36.84 -14.20 15.34
CA ARG A 619 35.99 -15.26 14.77
C ARG A 619 36.36 -15.56 13.32
N ASP A 620 36.06 -16.77 12.87
CA ASP A 620 36.27 -17.19 11.48
C ASP A 620 35.10 -16.79 10.59
N PHE A 621 35.36 -16.48 9.30
CA PHE A 621 34.34 -16.09 8.34
C PHE A 621 33.26 -17.15 8.16
N GLU A 622 33.65 -18.44 8.04
CA GLU A 622 32.73 -19.57 7.85
C GLU A 622 31.88 -19.87 9.10
N GLU A 623 32.31 -19.44 10.27
CA GLU A 623 31.51 -19.56 11.50
C GLU A 623 30.41 -18.50 11.58
N VAL A 624 30.59 -17.35 10.92
CA VAL A 624 29.71 -16.19 11.02
C VAL A 624 28.80 -16.07 9.79
N VAL A 625 29.33 -16.39 8.62
CA VAL A 625 28.62 -16.26 7.33
C VAL A 625 28.45 -17.64 6.73
N ALA A 626 27.28 -18.23 6.92
CA ALA A 626 26.95 -19.56 6.40
C ALA A 626 27.04 -19.63 4.87
N SER A 627 27.26 -20.83 4.32
CA SER A 627 27.11 -21.05 2.89
C SER A 627 25.61 -21.20 2.53
N PRO A 628 25.16 -20.65 1.40
CA PRO A 628 23.78 -20.85 0.96
C PRO A 628 23.42 -22.32 0.78
N GLU A 629 24.39 -23.14 0.34
CA GLU A 629 24.24 -24.58 0.16
C GLU A 629 23.99 -25.32 1.49
N ASP A 630 24.67 -24.91 2.56
CA ASP A 630 24.49 -25.50 3.90
C ASP A 630 23.11 -25.17 4.49
N ILE A 631 22.57 -23.99 4.17
CA ILE A 631 21.21 -23.58 4.57
C ILE A 631 20.18 -24.43 3.84
N VAL A 632 20.30 -24.59 2.51
CA VAL A 632 19.37 -25.38 1.68
C VAL A 632 19.39 -26.87 2.10
N THR A 633 20.55 -27.39 2.47
CA THR A 633 20.68 -28.81 2.87
C THR A 633 20.36 -29.10 4.35
N GLY A 634 20.11 -28.08 5.15
CA GLY A 634 19.87 -28.20 6.59
C GLY A 634 21.11 -28.59 7.38
N ALA A 635 22.30 -28.51 6.77
CA ALA A 635 23.57 -28.93 7.39
C ALA A 635 24.01 -27.95 8.50
N HIS A 636 23.52 -26.76 8.49
CA HIS A 636 23.88 -25.71 9.45
C HIS A 636 23.31 -25.95 10.86
N ALA A 637 22.27 -26.74 11.00
CA ALA A 637 21.69 -27.13 12.30
C ALA A 637 22.61 -28.02 13.19
N LYS A 638 23.82 -28.38 12.71
CA LYS A 638 24.75 -29.29 13.40
C LYS A 638 26.02 -28.67 13.97
N VAL A 639 26.28 -27.39 13.75
CA VAL A 639 27.45 -26.71 14.32
C VAL A 639 27.03 -26.04 15.62
N GLN A 640 27.11 -26.77 16.71
CA GLN A 640 26.94 -26.22 18.06
C GLN A 640 28.13 -25.34 18.45
N PRO A 641 27.91 -24.13 19.03
CA PRO A 641 29.00 -23.37 19.65
C PRO A 641 29.47 -24.05 20.93
N SER A 642 30.77 -24.23 21.04
CA SER A 642 31.42 -24.67 22.26
C SER A 642 31.62 -23.49 23.20
N GLU A 643 30.58 -23.05 23.91
CA GLU A 643 30.60 -22.37 25.21
C GLU A 643 29.17 -22.07 25.66
N PRO A 644 28.84 -22.21 26.98
CA PRO A 644 27.48 -21.98 27.46
C PRO A 644 27.23 -20.49 27.61
N ALA A 645 26.92 -19.79 26.51
CA ALA A 645 26.19 -18.54 26.54
C ALA A 645 24.70 -18.89 26.46
N ALA A 646 23.89 -18.19 27.25
CA ALA A 646 22.47 -18.42 27.46
C ALA A 646 21.74 -18.88 26.18
N GLN A 647 20.95 -19.95 26.34
CA GLN A 647 20.11 -20.58 25.35
C GLN A 647 19.42 -19.55 24.43
N ASP A 648 19.89 -19.42 23.18
CA ASP A 648 19.21 -18.80 22.06
C ASP A 648 18.54 -19.92 21.20
N ASP A 649 17.71 -20.74 21.85
CA ASP A 649 16.89 -21.78 21.21
C ASP A 649 15.79 -21.16 20.31
N ASP A 650 15.58 -19.86 20.43
CA ASP A 650 14.41 -19.14 19.93
C ASP A 650 14.61 -18.53 18.51
N THR A 651 15.86 -18.43 18.00
CA THR A 651 16.14 -17.88 16.65
C THR A 651 15.75 -18.88 15.55
N ASP A 652 15.85 -20.16 15.83
CA ASP A 652 15.47 -21.24 14.93
C ASP A 652 13.95 -21.24 14.66
N ASP A 653 13.14 -20.85 15.65
CA ASP A 653 11.69 -20.76 15.54
C ASP A 653 11.24 -19.66 14.55
N ILE A 654 11.90 -18.51 14.51
CA ILE A 654 11.57 -17.42 13.57
C ILE A 654 11.89 -17.82 12.14
N PHE A 655 13.05 -18.44 11.92
CA PHE A 655 13.45 -18.92 10.60
C PHE A 655 12.51 -20.01 10.08
N ALA A 656 12.17 -20.98 10.93
CA ALA A 656 11.18 -22.01 10.62
C ALA A 656 9.80 -21.39 10.28
N LEU A 657 9.40 -20.34 10.99
CA LEU A 657 8.16 -19.62 10.71
C LEU A 657 8.19 -18.90 9.37
N LEU A 658 9.30 -18.24 9.03
CA LEU A 658 9.43 -17.53 7.75
C LEU A 658 9.44 -18.50 6.56
N LEU A 659 10.12 -19.66 6.69
CA LEU A 659 10.05 -20.73 5.69
C LEU A 659 8.63 -21.29 5.55
N ALA A 660 7.98 -21.57 6.68
CA ALA A 660 6.60 -22.05 6.67
C ALA A 660 5.62 -21.04 6.06
N ALA A 661 5.90 -19.73 6.17
CA ALA A 661 5.12 -18.67 5.52
C ALA A 661 5.37 -18.64 3.99
N GLU A 662 6.58 -18.91 3.52
CA GLU A 662 6.90 -19.08 2.10
C GLU A 662 6.15 -20.28 1.50
N GLU A 663 6.19 -21.42 2.16
CA GLU A 663 5.42 -22.60 1.74
C GLU A 663 3.92 -22.32 1.68
N ALA A 664 3.37 -21.60 2.67
CA ALA A 664 1.95 -21.22 2.68
C ALA A 664 1.60 -20.25 1.56
N SER A 665 2.51 -19.35 1.19
CA SER A 665 2.31 -18.41 0.08
C SER A 665 2.29 -19.15 -1.26
N ALA A 666 3.15 -20.13 -1.45
CA ALA A 666 3.19 -21.00 -2.63
C ALA A 666 1.92 -21.88 -2.72
N GLU A 667 1.50 -22.51 -1.61
CA GLU A 667 0.26 -23.31 -1.54
C GLU A 667 -0.98 -22.46 -1.88
N ALA A 668 -1.05 -21.21 -1.39
CA ALA A 668 -2.16 -20.30 -1.70
C ALA A 668 -2.22 -19.96 -3.19
N SER A 669 -1.09 -19.69 -3.84
CA SER A 669 -1.01 -19.43 -5.27
C SER A 669 -1.43 -20.65 -6.12
N THR A 670 -0.99 -21.85 -5.74
CA THR A 670 -1.38 -23.09 -6.44
C THR A 670 -2.87 -23.41 -6.30
N ARG A 671 -3.47 -23.11 -5.15
CA ARG A 671 -4.90 -23.28 -4.93
C ARG A 671 -5.70 -22.34 -5.81
N ASP A 672 -5.27 -21.10 -5.94
CA ASP A 672 -5.89 -20.11 -6.82
C ASP A 672 -5.84 -20.53 -8.29
N GLU A 673 -4.73 -21.13 -8.76
CA GLU A 673 -4.62 -21.69 -10.13
C GLU A 673 -5.58 -22.84 -10.36
N LEU A 674 -5.73 -23.76 -9.40
CA LEU A 674 -6.64 -24.91 -9.52
C LEU A 674 -8.12 -24.51 -9.51
N GLU A 675 -8.49 -23.48 -8.75
CA GLU A 675 -9.87 -22.97 -8.71
C GLU A 675 -10.22 -22.18 -9.98
N THR A 676 -9.25 -21.50 -10.61
CA THR A 676 -9.44 -20.83 -11.91
C THR A 676 -9.50 -21.80 -13.09
N ASP A 677 -8.75 -22.91 -13.07
CA ASP A 677 -8.79 -23.93 -14.11
C ASP A 677 -10.07 -24.77 -14.10
N GLY A 678 -10.68 -24.98 -12.91
CA GLY A 678 -11.92 -25.75 -12.75
C GLY A 678 -13.17 -25.10 -13.33
N THR A 679 -13.14 -23.79 -13.58
CA THR A 679 -14.29 -23.04 -14.13
C THR A 679 -14.21 -22.79 -15.63
N GLY A 680 -13.14 -23.25 -16.32
CA GLY A 680 -13.03 -23.16 -17.78
C GLY A 680 -13.00 -21.72 -18.32
N VAL A 681 -12.68 -20.74 -17.52
CA VAL A 681 -12.63 -19.32 -17.91
C VAL A 681 -11.21 -18.98 -18.38
N THR A 682 -10.76 -19.59 -19.47
CA THR A 682 -9.88 -18.90 -20.43
C THR A 682 -10.75 -17.92 -21.22
N GLY A 683 -11.45 -17.04 -20.49
CA GLY A 683 -12.26 -16.00 -21.09
C GLY A 683 -11.37 -14.86 -21.51
N THR A 684 -11.34 -14.60 -22.83
CA THR A 684 -10.97 -13.30 -23.38
C THR A 684 -11.53 -12.19 -22.50
N ALA A 685 -10.85 -11.06 -22.41
CA ALA A 685 -11.17 -9.88 -21.59
C ALA A 685 -12.66 -9.40 -21.66
N ASP A 686 -13.46 -9.97 -22.55
CA ASP A 686 -14.88 -9.70 -22.73
C ASP A 686 -15.82 -10.47 -21.76
N SER A 687 -15.37 -11.57 -21.14
CA SER A 687 -16.24 -12.42 -20.32
C SER A 687 -16.40 -11.97 -18.88
N ILE A 688 -15.63 -10.97 -18.39
CA ILE A 688 -15.72 -10.45 -17.01
C ILE A 688 -16.01 -8.94 -17.02
N ARG A 689 -16.94 -8.50 -17.87
CA ARG A 689 -17.43 -7.12 -17.76
C ARG A 689 -18.38 -7.00 -16.57
N ARG A 690 -17.87 -6.48 -15.45
CA ARG A 690 -18.67 -6.15 -14.26
C ARG A 690 -19.26 -4.73 -14.35
N SER A 691 -19.77 -4.35 -15.52
CA SER A 691 -20.44 -3.08 -15.78
C SER A 691 -21.50 -3.24 -16.89
N LEU A 692 -22.55 -2.43 -16.82
CA LEU A 692 -23.54 -2.29 -17.88
C LEU A 692 -23.04 -1.45 -19.05
N TYR A 693 -21.89 -0.80 -18.89
CA TYR A 693 -21.26 0.07 -19.87
C TYR A 693 -20.05 -0.61 -20.51
N ALA A 694 -19.87 -0.36 -21.79
CA ALA A 694 -18.74 -0.90 -22.53
C ALA A 694 -17.39 -0.30 -22.11
N ALA A 695 -17.40 0.97 -21.62
CA ALA A 695 -16.23 1.68 -21.18
C ALA A 695 -16.61 2.79 -20.19
N GLU A 696 -15.65 3.18 -19.34
CA GLU A 696 -15.86 4.22 -18.31
C GLU A 696 -16.20 5.61 -18.90
N ASN A 697 -15.69 5.92 -20.09
CA ASN A 697 -16.06 7.19 -20.75
C ASN A 697 -17.55 7.24 -21.13
N LYS A 698 -18.14 6.11 -21.56
CA LYS A 698 -19.56 6.05 -21.90
C LYS A 698 -20.44 6.19 -20.66
N TYR A 699 -20.02 5.60 -19.53
CA TYR A 699 -20.68 5.83 -18.25
C TYR A 699 -20.60 7.31 -17.84
N LEU A 700 -19.41 7.95 -17.97
CA LEU A 700 -19.23 9.36 -17.66
C LEU A 700 -20.06 10.25 -18.59
N GLU A 701 -20.11 9.93 -19.88
CA GLU A 701 -20.91 10.66 -20.87
C GLU A 701 -22.40 10.64 -20.52
N ASP A 702 -22.94 9.46 -20.24
CA ASP A 702 -24.35 9.31 -19.83
C ASP A 702 -24.64 10.06 -18.52
N ALA A 703 -23.71 10.00 -17.55
CA ALA A 703 -23.84 10.71 -16.27
C ALA A 703 -23.81 12.24 -16.45
N LEU A 704 -22.98 12.76 -17.38
CA LEU A 704 -22.93 14.19 -17.71
C LEU A 704 -24.20 14.64 -18.43
N ASN A 705 -24.69 13.85 -19.40
CA ASN A 705 -25.93 14.14 -20.11
C ASN A 705 -27.10 14.19 -19.16
N GLU A 706 -27.21 13.24 -18.23
CA GLU A 706 -28.25 13.22 -17.22
C GLU A 706 -28.15 14.41 -16.25
N ALA A 707 -26.94 14.69 -15.75
CA ALA A 707 -26.71 15.76 -14.78
C ALA A 707 -26.96 17.15 -15.34
N PHE A 708 -26.86 17.36 -16.66
CA PHE A 708 -26.97 18.65 -17.33
C PHE A 708 -28.03 18.71 -18.42
N ASN A 709 -29.01 17.78 -18.40
CA ASN A 709 -30.14 17.72 -19.33
C ASN A 709 -29.70 17.74 -20.80
N ASP A 710 -28.75 16.89 -21.17
CA ASP A 710 -28.17 16.83 -22.53
C ASP A 710 -27.47 18.11 -23.01
N GLN A 711 -27.18 19.05 -22.11
CA GLN A 711 -26.44 20.30 -22.39
C GLN A 711 -25.00 20.29 -21.94
N ALA A 712 -24.49 19.10 -21.55
CA ALA A 712 -23.14 18.94 -21.02
C ALA A 712 -22.03 19.40 -21.99
N PHE A 713 -22.30 19.39 -23.27
CA PHE A 713 -21.34 19.71 -24.35
C PHE A 713 -21.42 21.15 -24.88
N ALA A 714 -22.24 22.00 -24.30
CA ALA A 714 -22.39 23.35 -24.74
C ALA A 714 -21.23 24.25 -24.25
N LYS A 715 -20.44 24.78 -25.17
CA LYS A 715 -19.21 25.56 -24.93
C LYS A 715 -19.32 26.86 -24.18
N THR A 716 -20.50 27.40 -23.90
CA THR A 716 -20.65 28.85 -23.58
C THR A 716 -21.59 29.20 -22.44
N GLN A 717 -22.13 28.25 -21.69
CA GLN A 717 -23.05 28.60 -20.59
C GLN A 717 -22.32 28.72 -19.25
N ALA A 718 -22.66 29.77 -18.48
CA ALA A 718 -22.13 29.98 -17.13
C ALA A 718 -22.48 28.79 -16.24
N GLY A 719 -21.46 28.02 -15.83
CA GLY A 719 -21.61 26.79 -15.11
C GLY A 719 -21.60 25.53 -15.99
N GLY A 720 -21.44 25.67 -17.31
CA GLY A 720 -21.37 24.56 -18.26
C GLY A 720 -20.14 23.67 -18.05
N VAL A 721 -20.32 22.40 -18.38
CA VAL A 721 -19.29 21.40 -18.42
C VAL A 721 -18.91 21.20 -19.88
N GLU A 722 -17.64 21.38 -20.21
CA GLU A 722 -17.13 21.04 -21.52
C GLU A 722 -16.56 19.63 -21.47
N TYR A 723 -17.08 18.74 -22.31
CA TYR A 723 -16.61 17.39 -22.49
C TYR A 723 -16.20 17.19 -23.94
N VAL A 724 -14.94 16.82 -24.17
CA VAL A 724 -14.39 16.61 -25.50
C VAL A 724 -13.74 15.23 -25.55
N GLU A 725 -14.26 14.39 -26.42
CA GLU A 725 -13.63 13.12 -26.73
C GLU A 725 -12.61 13.33 -27.85
N HIS A 726 -11.34 13.05 -27.55
CA HIS A 726 -10.26 13.09 -28.53
C HIS A 726 -10.05 11.71 -29.15
N ASP A 727 -9.47 11.68 -30.36
CA ASP A 727 -8.98 10.44 -30.93
C ASP A 727 -8.02 9.74 -29.94
N ASN A 728 -7.98 8.43 -29.94
CA ASN A 728 -7.06 7.61 -29.12
C ASN A 728 -7.36 7.52 -27.62
N ASP A 729 -8.59 7.29 -27.23
CA ASP A 729 -9.00 7.00 -25.83
C ASP A 729 -8.62 8.08 -24.80
N ILE A 730 -8.70 9.34 -25.21
CA ILE A 730 -8.50 10.48 -24.32
C ILE A 730 -9.78 11.31 -24.26
N VAL A 731 -10.17 11.65 -23.05
CA VAL A 731 -11.25 12.58 -22.77
C VAL A 731 -10.71 13.80 -22.06
N GLU A 732 -11.19 14.96 -22.47
CA GLU A 732 -10.95 16.23 -21.82
C GLU A 732 -12.23 16.73 -21.17
N LEU A 733 -12.16 17.03 -19.88
CA LEU A 733 -13.27 17.48 -19.08
C LEU A 733 -12.92 18.83 -18.44
N THR A 734 -13.80 19.83 -18.62
CA THR A 734 -13.80 21.02 -17.76
C THR A 734 -14.61 20.70 -16.51
N PRO A 735 -13.97 20.54 -15.34
CA PRO A 735 -14.66 20.00 -14.17
C PRO A 735 -15.70 21.01 -13.63
N PRO A 736 -16.94 20.59 -13.33
CA PRO A 736 -17.92 21.42 -12.66
C PRO A 736 -17.48 21.72 -11.21
N LYS A 737 -18.03 22.79 -10.62
CA LYS A 737 -17.62 23.28 -9.30
C LYS A 737 -17.76 22.27 -8.16
N ASP A 738 -18.77 21.41 -8.21
CA ASP A 738 -19.01 20.37 -7.23
C ASP A 738 -17.95 19.26 -7.34
N LEU A 739 -17.52 18.89 -8.55
CA LEU A 739 -16.39 17.99 -8.75
C LEU A 739 -15.07 18.61 -8.29
N GLN A 740 -14.84 19.90 -8.54
CA GLN A 740 -13.62 20.58 -8.10
C GLN A 740 -13.40 20.52 -6.58
N ARG A 741 -14.46 20.45 -5.77
CA ARG A 741 -14.35 20.28 -4.32
C ARG A 741 -13.65 18.98 -3.92
N ARG A 742 -13.76 17.92 -4.75
CA ARG A 742 -13.08 16.64 -4.51
C ARG A 742 -11.57 16.72 -4.76
N PHE A 743 -11.11 17.74 -5.50
CA PHE A 743 -9.69 17.94 -5.81
C PHE A 743 -8.88 18.42 -4.62
N ASP A 744 -9.53 18.89 -3.55
CA ASP A 744 -8.87 19.25 -2.29
C ASP A 744 -8.20 18.02 -1.62
N TYR A 745 -8.66 16.81 -1.95
CA TYR A 745 -8.12 15.54 -1.43
C TYR A 745 -7.05 14.90 -2.33
N LEU A 746 -6.83 15.45 -3.53
CA LEU A 746 -5.82 14.98 -4.45
C LEU A 746 -4.42 15.46 -4.03
N PRO A 747 -3.33 14.85 -4.55
CA PRO A 747 -2.00 15.42 -4.41
C PRO A 747 -1.94 16.83 -4.98
N GLN A 748 -1.71 17.84 -4.13
CA GLN A 748 -1.81 19.25 -4.53
C GLN A 748 -0.77 19.67 -5.57
N ASP A 749 0.36 18.98 -5.61
CA ASP A 749 1.38 19.16 -6.64
C ASP A 749 0.87 18.72 -8.02
N TYR A 750 0.10 17.62 -8.09
CA TYR A 750 -0.59 17.19 -9.31
C TYR A 750 -1.64 18.21 -9.75
N VAL A 751 -2.50 18.62 -8.82
CA VAL A 751 -3.58 19.59 -9.09
C VAL A 751 -3.02 20.90 -9.68
N SER A 752 -1.97 21.43 -9.06
CA SER A 752 -1.34 22.70 -9.47
C SER A 752 -0.59 22.55 -10.79
N TYR A 753 0.21 21.49 -10.93
CA TYR A 753 1.07 21.28 -12.10
C TYR A 753 0.26 21.01 -13.37
N ARG A 754 -0.79 20.16 -13.27
CA ARG A 754 -1.66 19.81 -14.40
C ARG A 754 -2.86 20.74 -14.57
N LYS A 755 -3.05 21.69 -13.65
CA LYS A 755 -4.18 22.64 -13.65
C LYS A 755 -5.54 21.94 -13.79
N VAL A 756 -5.69 20.80 -13.04
CA VAL A 756 -6.84 19.91 -13.19
C VAL A 756 -8.18 20.58 -12.88
N ALA A 757 -8.19 21.67 -12.11
CA ALA A 757 -9.40 22.45 -11.84
C ALA A 757 -9.87 23.26 -13.07
N GLU A 758 -8.97 23.57 -14.00
CA GLU A 758 -9.30 24.26 -15.24
C GLU A 758 -9.60 23.25 -16.37
N ARG A 759 -8.80 22.18 -16.43
CA ARG A 759 -8.83 21.20 -17.51
C ARG A 759 -8.31 19.85 -17.02
N LEU A 760 -9.15 18.85 -17.01
CA LEU A 760 -8.82 17.49 -16.61
C LEU A 760 -8.73 16.59 -17.84
N MET A 761 -7.56 16.01 -18.07
CA MET A 761 -7.32 15.01 -19.12
C MET A 761 -7.42 13.61 -18.54
N LEU A 762 -8.23 12.74 -19.14
CA LEU A 762 -8.50 11.37 -18.69
C LEU A 762 -8.18 10.36 -19.79
N ALA A 763 -7.43 9.33 -19.47
CA ALA A 763 -7.22 8.16 -20.33
C ALA A 763 -8.31 7.13 -20.00
N THR A 764 -9.04 6.68 -21.01
CA THR A 764 -10.23 5.84 -20.86
C THR A 764 -9.97 4.36 -21.05
N SER A 765 -8.74 4.00 -21.46
CA SER A 765 -8.28 2.61 -21.54
C SER A 765 -6.98 2.38 -20.78
N VAL A 766 -6.78 1.15 -20.27
CA VAL A 766 -5.57 0.75 -19.55
C VAL A 766 -4.31 0.98 -20.40
N PRO A 767 -4.23 0.53 -21.67
CA PRO A 767 -3.03 0.76 -22.48
C PRO A 767 -2.68 2.25 -22.63
N LYS A 768 -3.70 3.11 -22.74
CA LYS A 768 -3.49 4.56 -22.85
C LYS A 768 -3.06 5.19 -21.53
N GLY A 769 -3.64 4.74 -20.42
CA GLY A 769 -3.22 5.14 -19.08
C GLY A 769 -1.75 4.77 -18.83
N GLU A 770 -1.36 3.55 -19.15
CA GLU A 770 0.03 3.08 -19.05
C GLU A 770 0.99 3.88 -19.95
N GLN A 771 0.59 4.16 -21.18
CA GLN A 771 1.38 5.00 -22.09
C GLN A 771 1.66 6.37 -21.46
N HIS A 772 0.64 7.03 -20.91
CA HIS A 772 0.80 8.33 -20.27
C HIS A 772 1.59 8.26 -18.94
N LEU A 773 1.46 7.18 -18.20
CA LEU A 773 2.23 6.94 -16.99
C LEU A 773 3.71 6.69 -17.32
N ARG A 774 4.00 5.89 -18.36
CA ARG A 774 5.36 5.65 -18.86
C ARG A 774 5.98 6.95 -19.38
N ALA A 775 5.28 7.67 -20.25
CA ALA A 775 5.74 8.96 -20.77
C ALA A 775 6.01 10.01 -19.68
N ALA A 776 5.26 9.97 -18.56
CA ALA A 776 5.52 10.87 -17.43
C ALA A 776 6.80 10.49 -16.66
N ARG A 777 7.19 9.22 -16.67
CA ARG A 777 8.39 8.71 -16.01
C ARG A 777 9.65 8.85 -16.87
N GLU A 778 9.49 8.74 -18.18
CA GLU A 778 10.58 8.73 -19.18
C GLU A 778 10.74 10.07 -19.92
N GLY A 779 9.72 10.93 -19.92
CA GLY A 779 9.62 12.09 -20.79
C GLY A 779 10.08 13.43 -20.20
N ASP A 780 9.98 14.47 -21.03
CA ASP A 780 10.50 15.85 -20.88
C ASP A 780 9.75 16.71 -19.81
N SER A 781 8.91 16.12 -18.98
CA SER A 781 8.15 16.88 -17.97
C SER A 781 8.96 17.07 -16.68
N GLN A 782 8.96 18.29 -16.15
CA GLN A 782 9.67 18.63 -14.89
C GLN A 782 9.17 17.85 -13.66
N LYS A 783 8.03 17.13 -13.77
CA LYS A 783 7.44 16.29 -12.71
C LYS A 783 6.84 15.04 -13.33
N SER A 784 6.99 13.92 -12.64
CA SER A 784 6.51 12.58 -13.09
C SER A 784 4.99 12.40 -12.98
N TRP A 785 4.19 13.45 -13.16
CA TRP A 785 2.72 13.36 -13.21
C TRP A 785 2.23 13.10 -14.64
N PRO A 786 1.36 12.10 -14.89
CA PRO A 786 0.85 11.82 -16.22
C PRO A 786 0.05 13.00 -16.79
N ARG A 787 0.12 13.20 -18.12
CA ARG A 787 -0.64 14.23 -18.81
C ARG A 787 -2.15 13.93 -18.78
N ALA A 788 -2.50 12.66 -19.00
CA ALA A 788 -3.86 12.17 -18.82
C ALA A 788 -3.86 11.11 -17.71
N HIS A 789 -4.76 11.26 -16.73
CA HIS A 789 -4.92 10.30 -15.64
C HIS A 789 -5.87 9.18 -16.06
N PHE A 790 -5.61 7.96 -15.64
CA PHE A 790 -6.49 6.84 -15.97
C PHE A 790 -7.85 6.96 -15.27
N LEU A 791 -8.93 6.86 -16.02
CA LEU A 791 -10.30 6.88 -15.54
C LEU A 791 -10.70 5.47 -15.10
N GLY A 792 -10.22 5.07 -13.92
CA GLY A 792 -10.54 3.78 -13.32
C GLY A 792 -11.77 3.81 -12.39
N PRO A 793 -12.19 2.65 -11.86
CA PRO A 793 -13.40 2.52 -11.03
C PRO A 793 -13.40 3.37 -9.75
N LEU A 794 -12.23 3.61 -9.15
CA LEU A 794 -12.06 4.41 -7.94
C LEU A 794 -11.71 5.89 -8.20
N HIS A 795 -11.70 6.30 -9.49
CA HIS A 795 -11.37 7.67 -9.81
C HIS A 795 -12.43 8.65 -9.26
N PRO A 796 -12.05 9.80 -8.66
CA PRO A 796 -13.00 10.77 -8.10
C PRO A 796 -14.07 11.28 -9.07
N VAL A 797 -13.76 11.29 -10.37
CA VAL A 797 -14.73 11.62 -11.44
C VAL A 797 -15.79 10.53 -11.56
N THR A 798 -15.39 9.27 -11.53
CA THR A 798 -16.32 8.13 -11.58
C THR A 798 -17.22 8.08 -10.34
N GLU A 799 -16.64 8.31 -9.16
CA GLU A 799 -17.42 8.43 -7.92
C GLU A 799 -18.41 9.61 -7.96
N TRP A 800 -17.96 10.76 -8.48
CA TRP A 800 -18.81 11.93 -8.64
C TRP A 800 -19.97 11.66 -9.62
N ALA A 801 -19.70 11.02 -10.75
CA ALA A 801 -20.69 10.62 -11.73
C ALA A 801 -21.77 9.71 -11.11
N ALA A 802 -21.36 8.72 -10.30
CA ALA A 802 -22.27 7.84 -9.59
C ALA A 802 -23.15 8.59 -8.58
N ASP A 803 -22.57 9.49 -7.80
CA ASP A 803 -23.36 10.26 -6.82
C ASP A 803 -24.37 11.19 -7.51
N ARG A 804 -24.03 11.75 -8.68
CA ARG A 804 -24.95 12.56 -9.50
C ARG A 804 -26.09 11.74 -10.08
N ALA A 805 -25.76 10.55 -10.61
CA ALA A 805 -26.76 9.64 -11.16
C ALA A 805 -27.73 9.12 -10.09
N LEU A 806 -27.25 8.86 -8.88
CA LEU A 806 -28.14 8.47 -7.77
C LEU A 806 -29.08 9.60 -7.34
N ALA A 807 -28.67 10.85 -7.52
CA ALA A 807 -29.47 12.01 -7.20
C ALA A 807 -30.56 12.33 -8.25
N SER A 808 -30.51 11.71 -9.44
CA SER A 808 -31.47 11.98 -10.51
C SER A 808 -32.84 11.32 -10.29
N MET A 809 -32.91 10.31 -9.39
CA MET A 809 -34.14 9.58 -9.08
C MET A 809 -34.52 9.72 -7.60
N PRO A 810 -35.77 10.11 -7.28
CA PRO A 810 -36.28 10.12 -5.91
C PRO A 810 -36.21 8.74 -5.26
N GLN A 811 -36.06 8.68 -3.94
CA GLN A 811 -35.93 7.42 -3.20
C GLN A 811 -37.17 6.52 -3.26
N SER A 812 -38.34 7.13 -3.36
CA SER A 812 -39.64 6.45 -3.47
C SER A 812 -39.94 5.96 -4.87
N GLU A 813 -39.03 6.18 -5.84
CA GLU A 813 -39.23 5.78 -7.23
C GLU A 813 -38.25 4.70 -7.64
N ILE A 814 -38.70 3.72 -8.42
CA ILE A 814 -37.84 2.75 -9.12
C ILE A 814 -38.25 2.73 -10.60
N PRO A 815 -37.28 2.50 -11.51
CA PRO A 815 -37.59 2.49 -12.93
C PRO A 815 -38.30 1.19 -13.33
N ALA A 816 -39.17 1.32 -14.36
CA ALA A 816 -39.62 0.19 -15.14
C ALA A 816 -38.98 0.21 -16.52
N VAL A 817 -38.58 -0.95 -17.01
CA VAL A 817 -37.99 -1.14 -18.33
C VAL A 817 -38.67 -2.31 -19.06
N LEU A 818 -38.59 -2.31 -20.39
CA LEU A 818 -39.02 -3.46 -21.18
C LEU A 818 -37.84 -4.40 -21.42
N GLY A 819 -37.98 -5.68 -21.09
CA GLY A 819 -36.90 -6.66 -21.21
C GLY A 819 -37.36 -8.03 -21.72
N ASP A 820 -36.41 -8.93 -21.92
CA ASP A 820 -36.61 -10.28 -22.41
C ASP A 820 -36.97 -11.21 -21.24
N VAL A 821 -38.11 -10.96 -20.63
CA VAL A 821 -38.72 -11.77 -19.55
C VAL A 821 -40.08 -12.28 -19.99
N THR A 822 -40.55 -13.37 -19.41
CA THR A 822 -41.88 -13.95 -19.72
C THR A 822 -42.98 -13.32 -18.88
N GLU A 823 -42.71 -13.01 -17.63
CA GLU A 823 -43.59 -12.41 -16.66
C GLU A 823 -42.94 -11.15 -16.06
N PRO A 824 -43.75 -10.21 -15.53
CA PRO A 824 -43.18 -9.07 -14.81
C PRO A 824 -42.24 -9.53 -13.70
N THR A 825 -41.03 -9.02 -13.74
CA THR A 825 -39.95 -9.45 -12.86
C THR A 825 -39.35 -8.24 -12.11
N VAL A 826 -39.21 -8.35 -10.80
CA VAL A 826 -38.58 -7.33 -9.95
C VAL A 826 -37.17 -7.78 -9.62
N LEU A 827 -36.19 -6.93 -9.91
CA LEU A 827 -34.81 -7.10 -9.41
C LEU A 827 -34.70 -6.47 -8.03
N LEU A 828 -34.22 -7.25 -7.05
CA LEU A 828 -34.04 -6.81 -5.68
C LEU A 828 -32.58 -7.03 -5.25
N MET A 829 -32.12 -6.18 -4.34
CA MET A 829 -30.83 -6.34 -3.68
C MET A 829 -31.05 -6.54 -2.17
N GLY A 830 -30.66 -7.72 -1.68
CA GLY A 830 -30.57 -8.02 -0.26
C GLY A 830 -29.21 -7.69 0.31
N THR A 831 -29.18 -6.98 1.42
CA THR A 831 -27.93 -6.60 2.11
C THR A 831 -28.02 -6.96 3.59
N LEU A 832 -27.04 -7.72 4.09
CA LEU A 832 -26.86 -7.98 5.51
C LEU A 832 -25.77 -7.07 6.06
N THR A 833 -26.08 -6.41 7.18
CA THR A 833 -25.10 -5.54 7.85
C THR A 833 -24.87 -5.98 9.29
N ASN A 834 -23.66 -5.71 9.80
CA ASN A 834 -23.30 -5.94 11.19
C ASN A 834 -23.73 -4.77 12.08
N SER A 835 -23.46 -4.84 13.39
CA SER A 835 -23.80 -3.77 14.35
C SER A 835 -23.08 -2.44 14.06
N ARG A 836 -22.02 -2.47 13.26
CA ARG A 836 -21.27 -1.29 12.82
C ARG A 836 -21.81 -0.71 11.50
N GLY A 837 -22.87 -1.31 10.93
CA GLY A 837 -23.46 -0.91 9.66
C GLY A 837 -22.61 -1.27 8.43
N GLN A 838 -21.68 -2.18 8.58
CA GLN A 838 -20.82 -2.63 7.47
C GLN A 838 -21.45 -3.82 6.79
N VAL A 839 -21.34 -3.89 5.46
CA VAL A 839 -21.90 -4.98 4.66
C VAL A 839 -21.17 -6.30 4.94
N VAL A 840 -21.92 -7.31 5.37
CA VAL A 840 -21.44 -8.68 5.63
C VAL A 840 -21.76 -9.60 4.46
N SER A 841 -22.95 -9.43 3.87
CA SER A 841 -23.37 -10.17 2.68
C SER A 841 -24.22 -9.26 1.78
N ARG A 842 -24.11 -9.46 0.48
CA ARG A 842 -24.90 -8.80 -0.56
C ARG A 842 -25.35 -9.85 -1.56
N VAL A 843 -26.65 -9.97 -1.77
CA VAL A 843 -27.27 -10.90 -2.70
C VAL A 843 -28.18 -10.16 -3.65
N PHE A 844 -28.25 -10.62 -4.89
CA PHE A 844 -29.20 -10.15 -5.88
C PHE A 844 -30.24 -11.20 -6.12
N LEU A 845 -31.50 -10.79 -6.21
CA LEU A 845 -32.68 -11.65 -6.33
C LEU A 845 -33.56 -11.17 -7.48
N SER A 846 -34.03 -12.09 -8.30
CA SER A 846 -35.10 -11.83 -9.23
C SER A 846 -36.36 -12.41 -8.64
N ALA A 847 -37.43 -11.62 -8.54
CA ALA A 847 -38.74 -12.09 -8.10
C ALA A 847 -39.76 -11.98 -9.23
N GLN A 848 -40.42 -13.10 -9.56
CA GLN A 848 -41.42 -13.19 -10.61
C GLN A 848 -42.78 -13.45 -10.02
N GLU A 849 -43.83 -12.90 -10.66
CA GLU A 849 -45.23 -13.16 -10.29
C GLU A 849 -45.60 -14.63 -10.53
N LEU A 850 -46.26 -15.26 -9.55
CA LEU A 850 -46.88 -16.59 -9.70
C LEU A 850 -48.35 -16.40 -10.05
N THR A 851 -48.63 -16.21 -11.34
CA THR A 851 -49.99 -15.93 -11.86
C THR A 851 -51.03 -16.98 -11.48
N PHE A 852 -50.61 -18.23 -11.25
CA PHE A 852 -51.49 -19.33 -10.83
C PHE A 852 -51.85 -19.35 -9.33
N LEU A 853 -51.18 -18.50 -8.53
CA LEU A 853 -51.42 -18.32 -7.09
C LEU A 853 -52.07 -16.97 -6.76
N ARG A 854 -52.73 -16.34 -7.71
CA ARG A 854 -53.40 -15.06 -7.50
C ARG A 854 -54.60 -15.26 -6.57
N GLY A 855 -54.66 -14.53 -5.45
CA GLY A 855 -55.75 -14.58 -4.52
C GLY A 855 -57.03 -14.02 -5.12
N GLU A 856 -58.24 -14.49 -4.65
CA GLU A 856 -59.54 -13.97 -5.06
C GLU A 856 -59.71 -12.47 -4.71
N ASP A 857 -58.95 -11.98 -3.73
CA ASP A 857 -58.90 -10.60 -3.27
C ASP A 857 -57.89 -9.71 -4.06
N GLY A 858 -57.26 -10.29 -5.11
CA GLY A 858 -56.27 -9.59 -5.92
C GLY A 858 -54.84 -9.58 -5.32
N THR A 859 -54.61 -10.29 -4.21
CA THR A 859 -53.27 -10.48 -3.67
C THR A 859 -52.39 -11.21 -4.65
N LYS A 860 -51.17 -10.68 -4.87
CA LYS A 860 -50.12 -11.29 -5.73
C LYS A 860 -49.19 -12.12 -4.89
N THR A 861 -48.71 -13.20 -5.44
CA THR A 861 -47.66 -14.03 -4.86
C THR A 861 -46.43 -13.96 -5.80
N ALA A 862 -45.25 -13.80 -5.26
CA ALA A 862 -44.00 -13.79 -6.01
C ALA A 862 -43.06 -14.90 -5.52
N GLN A 863 -42.23 -15.40 -6.42
CA GLN A 863 -41.14 -16.32 -6.11
C GLN A 863 -39.80 -15.65 -6.38
N SER A 864 -38.93 -15.66 -5.38
CA SER A 864 -37.58 -15.11 -5.51
C SER A 864 -36.56 -16.19 -5.88
N SER A 865 -35.55 -15.82 -6.68
CA SER A 865 -34.45 -16.66 -7.09
C SER A 865 -33.14 -15.86 -7.01
N SER A 866 -32.07 -16.47 -6.51
CA SER A 866 -30.75 -15.82 -6.42
C SER A 866 -30.10 -15.63 -7.78
N ILE A 867 -29.50 -14.50 -7.99
CA ILE A 867 -28.72 -14.15 -9.19
C ILE A 867 -27.22 -14.18 -8.80
N ALA A 868 -26.43 -15.02 -9.47
CA ALA A 868 -24.99 -15.15 -9.22
C ALA A 868 -24.20 -13.94 -9.76
N ASP A 869 -24.49 -13.50 -10.99
CA ASP A 869 -23.90 -12.33 -11.63
C ASP A 869 -25.00 -11.38 -12.12
N VAL A 870 -25.18 -10.29 -11.39
CA VAL A 870 -26.21 -9.30 -11.69
C VAL A 870 -25.98 -8.57 -13.01
N HIS A 871 -24.71 -8.29 -13.38
CA HIS A 871 -24.42 -7.62 -14.65
C HIS A 871 -24.68 -8.54 -15.85
N ALA A 872 -24.31 -9.82 -15.75
CA ALA A 872 -24.63 -10.81 -16.78
C ALA A 872 -26.14 -10.95 -16.93
N TRP A 873 -26.87 -11.12 -15.82
CA TRP A 873 -28.34 -11.24 -15.81
C TRP A 873 -29.01 -10.01 -16.42
N LEU A 874 -28.60 -8.79 -16.06
CA LEU A 874 -29.16 -7.56 -16.63
C LEU A 874 -28.93 -7.46 -18.15
N ARG A 875 -27.80 -7.94 -18.65
CA ARG A 875 -27.56 -8.03 -20.11
C ARG A 875 -28.43 -9.09 -20.77
N GLU A 876 -28.61 -10.23 -20.15
CA GLU A 876 -29.49 -11.31 -20.65
C GLU A 876 -30.93 -10.86 -20.77
N VAL A 877 -31.46 -10.11 -19.82
CA VAL A 877 -32.80 -9.51 -19.90
C VAL A 877 -32.90 -8.30 -20.84
N GLY A 878 -31.78 -7.95 -21.53
CA GLY A 878 -31.74 -6.95 -22.60
C GLY A 878 -31.43 -5.53 -22.16
N LEU A 879 -30.95 -5.31 -20.93
CA LEU A 879 -30.57 -3.98 -20.43
C LEU A 879 -29.06 -3.75 -20.70
N GLN A 880 -28.75 -3.30 -21.91
CA GLN A 880 -27.38 -3.03 -22.37
C GLN A 880 -27.32 -1.76 -23.22
N ASP A 881 -26.13 -1.29 -23.60
CA ASP A 881 -25.89 -0.02 -24.31
C ASP A 881 -26.76 0.21 -25.56
N ARG A 882 -27.18 -0.89 -26.22
CA ARG A 882 -28.01 -0.85 -27.43
C ARG A 882 -29.42 -1.37 -27.20
N ALA A 883 -29.90 -1.32 -25.95
CA ALA A 883 -31.29 -1.73 -25.63
C ALA A 883 -32.27 -0.92 -26.46
N ILE A 884 -33.32 -1.61 -26.99
CA ILE A 884 -34.37 -0.90 -27.72
C ILE A 884 -35.41 -0.43 -26.73
N ASN A 885 -35.57 0.88 -26.61
CA ASN A 885 -36.65 1.50 -25.86
C ASN A 885 -37.69 2.08 -26.85
N PRO A 886 -38.96 1.61 -26.83
CA PRO A 886 -39.98 2.14 -27.72
C PRO A 886 -40.46 3.56 -27.33
N GLY A 887 -39.98 4.08 -26.18
CA GLY A 887 -40.46 5.31 -25.59
C GLY A 887 -41.51 5.05 -24.52
N ASP A 888 -42.61 5.75 -24.60
CA ASP A 888 -43.70 5.66 -23.61
C ASP A 888 -44.36 4.27 -23.64
N PHE A 889 -44.54 3.66 -22.47
CA PHE A 889 -45.25 2.40 -22.28
C PHE A 889 -45.98 2.38 -20.93
N ASP A 890 -47.07 1.66 -20.89
CA ASP A 890 -47.92 1.57 -19.69
C ASP A 890 -47.37 0.55 -18.68
N THR A 891 -47.41 0.90 -17.42
CA THR A 891 -47.18 -0.02 -16.32
C THR A 891 -48.50 -0.61 -15.85
N PRO A 892 -48.59 -1.92 -15.49
CA PRO A 892 -49.78 -2.51 -14.93
C PRO A 892 -50.24 -1.75 -13.66
N GLU A 893 -51.58 -1.52 -13.52
CA GLU A 893 -52.16 -0.84 -12.35
C GLU A 893 -51.85 -1.54 -11.02
N ASP A 894 -51.62 -2.86 -11.04
CA ASP A 894 -51.37 -3.70 -9.86
C ASP A 894 -49.86 -3.95 -9.62
N ILE A 895 -48.97 -3.15 -10.24
CA ILE A 895 -47.51 -3.35 -10.16
C ILE A 895 -46.96 -3.16 -8.73
N THR A 896 -47.55 -2.27 -7.96
CA THR A 896 -47.20 -2.04 -6.55
C THR A 896 -47.43 -3.26 -5.68
N ALA A 897 -48.56 -4.00 -5.93
CA ALA A 897 -48.83 -5.25 -5.25
C ALA A 897 -47.78 -6.34 -5.57
N LEU A 898 -47.28 -6.36 -6.80
CA LEU A 898 -46.19 -7.25 -7.18
C LEU A 898 -44.86 -6.89 -6.42
N ILE A 899 -44.57 -5.62 -6.27
CA ILE A 899 -43.34 -5.19 -5.54
C ILE A 899 -43.42 -5.61 -4.08
N ALA A 900 -44.58 -5.39 -3.41
CA ALA A 900 -44.76 -5.82 -2.03
C ALA A 900 -44.62 -7.35 -1.87
N ALA A 901 -45.17 -8.13 -2.78
CA ALA A 901 -45.01 -9.59 -2.81
C ALA A 901 -43.55 -10.00 -3.07
N ALA A 902 -42.88 -9.29 -3.97
CA ALA A 902 -41.45 -9.53 -4.30
C ALA A 902 -40.51 -9.21 -3.12
N VAL A 903 -40.79 -8.13 -2.39
CA VAL A 903 -40.03 -7.76 -1.17
C VAL A 903 -40.21 -8.86 -0.11
N THR A 904 -41.41 -9.29 0.18
CA THR A 904 -41.69 -10.39 1.14
C THR A 904 -40.95 -11.69 0.75
N ALA A 905 -41.03 -12.10 -0.52
CA ALA A 905 -40.34 -13.29 -1.00
C ALA A 905 -38.81 -13.17 -0.92
N ALA A 906 -38.28 -11.96 -1.11
CA ALA A 906 -36.86 -11.69 -0.99
C ALA A 906 -36.38 -11.67 0.47
N GLU A 907 -37.21 -11.18 1.41
CA GLU A 907 -36.95 -11.21 2.85
C GLU A 907 -36.78 -12.63 3.38
N ASP A 908 -37.67 -13.54 2.95
CA ASP A 908 -37.60 -14.96 3.30
C ASP A 908 -36.30 -15.61 2.82
N THR A 909 -35.85 -15.28 1.61
CA THR A 909 -34.57 -15.78 1.06
C THR A 909 -33.37 -15.16 1.78
N LEU A 910 -33.47 -13.90 2.13
CA LEU A 910 -32.41 -13.20 2.85
C LEU A 910 -32.23 -13.69 4.29
N GLU A 911 -33.30 -14.13 4.95
CA GLU A 911 -33.23 -14.69 6.31
C GLU A 911 -32.47 -16.04 6.33
N MET A 912 -32.62 -16.87 5.28
CA MET A 912 -31.78 -18.07 5.12
C MET A 912 -30.28 -17.70 4.97
N THR A 913 -29.98 -16.69 4.15
CA THR A 913 -28.61 -16.18 3.98
C THR A 913 -28.05 -15.63 5.28
N LYS A 914 -28.85 -14.93 6.07
CA LYS A 914 -28.49 -14.40 7.38
C LYS A 914 -28.14 -15.51 8.36
N THR A 915 -28.93 -16.56 8.40
CA THR A 915 -28.68 -17.74 9.25
C THR A 915 -27.33 -18.36 8.92
N ALA A 916 -27.03 -18.61 7.64
CA ALA A 916 -25.74 -19.15 7.21
C ALA A 916 -24.55 -18.20 7.54
N ALA A 917 -24.72 -16.89 7.36
CA ALA A 917 -23.70 -15.90 7.71
C ALA A 917 -23.49 -15.80 9.23
N GLN A 918 -24.55 -15.97 10.05
CA GLN A 918 -24.43 -16.02 11.52
C GLN A 918 -23.69 -17.28 11.99
N GLU A 919 -23.95 -18.44 11.37
CA GLU A 919 -23.22 -19.67 11.67
C GLU A 919 -21.73 -19.54 11.40
N LYS A 920 -21.35 -18.99 10.24
CA LYS A 920 -19.93 -18.69 9.91
C LYS A 920 -19.31 -17.71 10.91
N ALA A 921 -20.02 -16.65 11.30
CA ALA A 921 -19.55 -15.70 12.28
C ALA A 921 -19.36 -16.34 13.67
N ASN A 922 -20.28 -17.21 14.10
CA ASN A 922 -20.17 -17.94 15.35
C ASN A 922 -18.98 -18.90 15.36
N GLN A 923 -18.73 -19.62 14.26
CA GLN A 923 -17.57 -20.50 14.12
C GLN A 923 -16.26 -19.72 14.30
N ARG A 924 -16.13 -18.51 13.72
CA ARG A 924 -14.95 -17.64 13.92
C ARG A 924 -14.82 -17.19 15.37
N ILE A 925 -15.92 -16.80 16.01
CA ILE A 925 -15.93 -16.39 17.42
C ILE A 925 -15.48 -17.55 18.32
N ASP A 926 -15.96 -18.76 18.07
CA ASP A 926 -15.63 -19.93 18.90
C ASP A 926 -14.17 -20.39 18.67
N ALA A 927 -13.68 -20.34 17.44
CA ALA A 927 -12.27 -20.57 17.13
C ALA A 927 -11.37 -19.55 17.86
N TRP A 928 -11.76 -18.27 17.86
CA TRP A 928 -11.04 -17.22 18.58
C TRP A 928 -11.08 -17.42 20.10
N LYS A 929 -12.24 -17.78 20.68
CA LYS A 929 -12.36 -18.10 22.11
C LYS A 929 -11.49 -19.27 22.52
N GLN A 930 -11.37 -20.29 21.68
CA GLN A 930 -10.47 -21.43 21.92
C GLN A 930 -9.01 -20.97 21.95
N ARG A 931 -8.58 -20.18 20.96
CA ARG A 931 -7.22 -19.59 20.93
C ARG A 931 -6.94 -18.70 22.13
N ARG A 932 -7.92 -17.92 22.57
CA ARG A 932 -7.81 -17.12 23.78
C ARG A 932 -7.60 -17.99 25.03
N LYS A 933 -8.36 -19.08 25.14
CA LYS A 933 -8.21 -20.05 26.24
C LYS A 933 -6.82 -20.69 26.21
N ASP A 934 -6.37 -21.12 25.05
CA ASP A 934 -5.02 -21.70 24.91
C ASP A 934 -3.94 -20.68 25.29
N TRP A 935 -4.11 -19.40 24.96
CA TRP A 935 -3.24 -18.31 25.38
C TRP A 935 -3.27 -18.08 26.91
N GLU A 936 -4.44 -18.20 27.55
CA GLU A 936 -4.60 -18.09 29.00
C GLU A 936 -3.96 -19.26 29.74
N ASP A 937 -4.05 -20.49 29.21
CA ASP A 937 -3.57 -21.73 29.83
C ASP A 937 -2.03 -21.87 29.74
N HIS A 938 -1.34 -21.24 28.81
CA HIS A 938 0.11 -21.29 28.61
C HIS A 938 0.89 -20.23 29.42
N GLY A 939 0.50 -19.89 30.62
CA GLY A 939 1.19 -18.84 31.31
C GLY A 939 1.40 -19.02 32.81
N ASN A 940 2.64 -18.91 33.26
CA ASN A 940 3.02 -18.70 34.64
C ASN A 940 3.00 -17.20 35.00
N THR A 941 2.55 -16.90 36.21
CA THR A 941 2.02 -15.66 36.76
C THR A 941 3.00 -14.48 36.91
N GLN A 942 3.81 -14.11 35.94
CA GLN A 942 4.49 -12.81 35.99
C GLN A 942 3.66 -11.75 35.26
N ARG A 943 2.93 -10.92 36.05
CA ARG A 943 2.19 -9.74 35.58
C ARG A 943 3.17 -8.65 35.11
N SER A 944 3.72 -8.77 33.92
CA SER A 944 4.46 -7.68 33.29
C SER A 944 3.49 -6.64 32.73
N LEU A 945 3.96 -5.40 32.52
CA LEU A 945 3.17 -4.34 31.87
C LEU A 945 2.73 -4.76 30.44
N LEU A 946 3.55 -5.55 29.76
CA LEU A 946 3.27 -6.11 28.43
C LEU A 946 2.03 -7.02 28.44
N VAL A 947 1.84 -7.84 29.47
CA VAL A 947 0.68 -8.73 29.59
C VAL A 947 -0.61 -7.93 29.75
N ARG A 948 -0.60 -6.85 30.55
CA ARG A 948 -1.77 -5.98 30.72
C ARG A 948 -2.20 -5.26 29.44
N ASP A 949 -1.23 -4.79 28.67
CA ASP A 949 -1.52 -4.16 27.36
C ASP A 949 -2.09 -5.17 26.37
N THR A 950 -1.55 -6.40 26.37
CA THR A 950 -2.05 -7.50 25.56
C THR A 950 -3.48 -7.91 25.96
N GLU A 951 -3.77 -8.04 27.26
CA GLU A 951 -5.13 -8.34 27.76
C GLU A 951 -6.14 -7.28 27.32
N ARG A 952 -5.76 -6.01 27.33
CA ARG A 952 -6.61 -4.91 26.82
C ARG A 952 -6.89 -5.04 25.34
N LEU A 953 -5.88 -5.39 24.53
CA LEU A 953 -6.03 -5.59 23.08
C LEU A 953 -6.94 -6.80 22.80
N ILE A 954 -6.78 -7.90 23.53
CA ILE A 954 -7.63 -9.10 23.46
C ILE A 954 -9.09 -8.75 23.77
N GLN A 955 -9.33 -7.94 24.79
CA GLN A 955 -10.69 -7.51 25.13
C GLN A 955 -11.31 -6.67 24.00
N GLN A 956 -10.58 -5.73 23.45
CA GLN A 956 -11.05 -4.91 22.32
C GLN A 956 -11.33 -5.76 21.07
N GLU A 957 -10.53 -6.78 20.83
CA GLU A 957 -10.73 -7.72 19.73
C GLU A 957 -11.97 -8.60 19.92
N SER A 958 -12.23 -9.06 21.13
CA SER A 958 -13.45 -9.75 21.49
C SER A 958 -14.71 -8.91 21.20
N GLU A 959 -14.70 -7.64 21.59
CA GLU A 959 -15.79 -6.71 21.33
C GLU A 959 -15.99 -6.46 19.83
N LEU A 960 -14.89 -6.36 19.09
CA LEU A 960 -14.91 -6.22 17.64
C LEU A 960 -15.55 -7.43 16.97
N LEU A 961 -15.15 -8.64 17.33
CA LEU A 961 -15.70 -9.90 16.79
C LEU A 961 -17.21 -9.97 16.95
N VAL A 962 -17.71 -9.72 18.16
CA VAL A 962 -19.15 -9.70 18.42
C VAL A 962 -19.84 -8.63 17.56
N SER A 963 -19.19 -7.47 17.37
CA SER A 963 -19.74 -6.40 16.54
C SER A 963 -19.80 -6.72 15.03
N MET A 964 -19.03 -7.70 14.56
CA MET A 964 -18.99 -8.11 13.15
C MET A 964 -20.04 -9.16 12.78
N THR A 965 -20.80 -9.68 13.75
CA THR A 965 -21.90 -10.62 13.45
C THR A 965 -23.02 -9.94 12.67
N PRO A 966 -23.65 -10.63 11.69
CA PRO A 966 -24.81 -10.12 10.97
C PRO A 966 -25.98 -9.80 11.93
N GLN A 967 -26.53 -8.60 11.83
CA GLN A 967 -27.63 -8.17 12.70
C GLN A 967 -28.87 -7.71 11.92
N ARG A 968 -28.66 -7.01 10.81
CA ARG A 968 -29.73 -6.36 10.07
C ARG A 968 -29.80 -6.88 8.66
N SER A 969 -31.00 -7.06 8.18
CA SER A 969 -31.36 -7.38 6.79
C SER A 969 -32.06 -6.18 6.15
N LEU A 970 -31.69 -5.85 4.93
CA LEU A 970 -32.30 -4.81 4.12
C LEU A 970 -32.54 -5.36 2.74
N VAL A 971 -33.79 -5.27 2.26
CA VAL A 971 -34.18 -5.58 0.89
C VAL A 971 -34.51 -4.27 0.16
N ARG A 972 -33.96 -4.09 -1.04
CA ARG A 972 -34.29 -2.93 -1.91
C ARG A 972 -34.67 -3.40 -3.29
N PRO A 973 -35.89 -3.05 -3.76
CA PRO A 973 -36.22 -3.19 -5.18
C PRO A 973 -35.37 -2.19 -5.99
N LEU A 974 -34.86 -2.63 -7.13
CA LEU A 974 -33.98 -1.84 -7.99
C LEU A 974 -34.61 -1.47 -9.33
N VAL A 975 -35.30 -2.39 -9.96
CA VAL A 975 -35.94 -2.16 -11.27
C VAL A 975 -37.07 -3.19 -11.47
N VAL A 976 -38.12 -2.77 -12.13
CA VAL A 976 -39.14 -3.65 -12.64
C VAL A 976 -38.93 -3.90 -14.13
N ILE A 977 -38.84 -5.14 -14.53
CA ILE A 977 -38.68 -5.54 -15.92
C ILE A 977 -40.02 -6.12 -16.41
N LEU A 978 -40.59 -5.45 -17.39
CA LEU A 978 -41.83 -5.85 -18.02
C LEU A 978 -41.57 -6.62 -19.33
N PRO A 979 -42.38 -7.64 -19.67
CA PRO A 979 -42.24 -8.39 -20.91
C PRO A 979 -42.37 -7.48 -22.13
N ARG A 980 -41.40 -7.61 -23.07
CA ARG A 980 -41.60 -7.00 -24.40
C ARG A 980 -42.73 -7.70 -25.12
N LYS A 981 -43.79 -6.96 -25.56
CA LYS A 981 -44.79 -7.54 -26.45
C LYS A 981 -44.06 -8.06 -27.70
N ARG A 982 -44.02 -9.38 -27.90
CA ARG A 982 -43.54 -9.96 -29.17
C ARG A 982 -44.39 -9.39 -30.30
N ALA A 983 -43.73 -8.62 -31.21
CA ALA A 983 -44.41 -8.05 -32.39
C ALA A 983 -44.87 -9.20 -33.34
#